data_acb760734c6406d4c0383b9788fd450f
#
_entry.id   acb760734c6406d4c0383b9788fd450f
#
_cell.length_a   1.000
_cell.length_b   1.000
_cell.length_c   1.000
_cell.angle_alpha   90.00
_cell.angle_beta   90.00
_cell.angle_gamma   90.00
#
_symmetry.space_group_name_H-M   'P 1'
#
loop_
_entity.id
_entity.type
_entity.pdbx_description
1 polymer ?
#
loop_
_entity_poly.entity_id
_entity_poly.type
_entity_poly.pdbx_seq_one_letter_code
_entity_poly.pdbx_strand_id
1 'polypeptide(L)'
;MKKIIKSAWAVLLAFAATVAVQAAEPVKITSPNNKISVDLKTGKGEFGWTVSKDGQTVYSMEDVWLSINGKTLGGDAAVKNVKTKTVNETFKPVVPLKFSTIENNYTEATVNFGAYTVELRVMDNAVAYRFVTKMKGEVIVDNESFAMIPESGYTTHFQPCSKPDFNTSFEERYQHMETEKWVNEWANNRKQATVPMLLSGANDTQLLIGESDVDDYPRVFFRGNKKGITTAFPKAPLGWEPRGDRSWTITEEAYYIAKTQGTRTFPWRYVVVTDSKGILEQTVPVQLARRPVLENTDWIKPGKVSWEWWNGATPYGPDVTFKAGNNYDTYAYYIDFAAHYGIEYIILDEGWAKSTRDPFIAKDELDLQKLINYGKSKNVGIILWLPWLTVEQHFDLFKKYAEWGVVGVKIDFMDHANQWMVNFYKRVMDEAAKHKLLVDMHGSFTPAGLEYEYPNMISYEGVLGLEQMGGCVPDNTTYLPYIRNAVGAADFTPGGMNNRQSTNYQGSRPNSSAHGTRAFQMALYVVLESGLQMLADNPTEYYKNDDCTRFIASVPTTWDETRALVTNVGKYTIVAKRKGKKWFIGGICEGFEKERTFDLKLDFLGDGEFKMTAFKDGVNANYQAMHYNKVEQKVNKNSTIKVTMMMNGGFAAVIE
;
A
#
# COMPACT_ATOMS: atom_id res chain seq x y z
N MET A 1 48.74 -0.40 -93.42
CA MET A 1 49.20 -1.14 -92.28
C MET A 1 48.68 -0.47 -91.03
N LYS A 2 47.55 -0.93 -90.50
CA LYS A 2 46.89 -0.37 -89.30
C LYS A 2 47.08 -1.36 -88.15
N LYS A 3 47.71 -0.93 -87.05
CA LYS A 3 47.83 -1.68 -85.81
C LYS A 3 46.57 -1.41 -84.98
N ILE A 4 45.93 -2.50 -84.59
CA ILE A 4 44.76 -2.50 -83.68
C ILE A 4 45.32 -2.70 -82.27
N ILE A 5 45.03 -1.73 -81.39
CA ILE A 5 45.28 -1.79 -79.93
C ILE A 5 44.03 -2.34 -79.25
N LYS A 6 44.16 -3.49 -78.59
CA LYS A 6 43.11 -4.06 -77.71
C LYS A 6 43.34 -3.53 -76.31
N SER A 7 42.43 -2.75 -75.82
CA SER A 7 42.31 -2.32 -74.40
C SER A 7 41.54 -3.39 -73.60
N ALA A 8 42.20 -3.99 -72.61
CA ALA A 8 41.55 -4.85 -71.63
C ALA A 8 40.97 -4.04 -70.49
N TRP A 9 39.64 -4.16 -70.26
CA TRP A 9 38.96 -3.65 -69.05
C TRP A 9 39.09 -4.68 -67.97
N ALA A 10 39.77 -4.34 -66.85
CA ALA A 10 39.74 -5.10 -65.60
C ALA A 10 38.55 -4.66 -64.79
N VAL A 11 37.57 -5.54 -64.57
CA VAL A 11 36.44 -5.32 -63.64
C VAL A 11 36.91 -5.67 -62.24
N LEU A 12 37.09 -4.71 -61.38
CA LEU A 12 37.27 -4.91 -59.92
C LEU A 12 35.89 -5.21 -59.32
N LEU A 13 35.68 -6.47 -58.95
CA LEU A 13 34.58 -6.88 -58.07
C LEU A 13 34.99 -6.55 -56.62
N ALA A 14 34.44 -5.47 -56.07
CA ALA A 14 34.51 -5.19 -54.63
C ALA A 14 33.52 -6.13 -53.90
N PHE A 15 34.02 -7.12 -53.19
CA PHE A 15 33.26 -7.87 -52.22
C PHE A 15 33.04 -6.96 -51.01
N ALA A 16 31.81 -6.40 -50.86
CA ALA A 16 31.35 -5.84 -49.61
C ALA A 16 31.06 -7.00 -48.66
N ALA A 17 31.96 -7.28 -47.74
CA ALA A 17 31.69 -8.14 -46.60
C ALA A 17 30.72 -7.36 -45.67
N THR A 18 29.47 -7.66 -45.72
CA THR A 18 28.51 -7.30 -44.65
C THR A 18 28.88 -8.09 -43.41
N VAL A 19 29.55 -7.45 -42.47
CA VAL A 19 29.72 -7.98 -41.12
C VAL A 19 28.33 -7.88 -40.51
N ALA A 20 27.59 -9.00 -40.45
CA ALA A 20 26.42 -9.13 -39.63
C ALA A 20 26.90 -8.94 -38.18
N VAL A 21 26.52 -7.84 -37.56
CA VAL A 21 26.66 -7.69 -36.10
C VAL A 21 25.74 -8.73 -35.48
N GLN A 22 26.31 -9.84 -35.04
CA GLN A 22 25.59 -10.86 -34.31
C GLN A 22 25.13 -10.20 -32.99
N ALA A 23 23.81 -10.14 -32.74
CA ALA A 23 23.27 -9.68 -31.47
C ALA A 23 23.94 -10.51 -30.36
N ALA A 24 24.38 -9.85 -29.30
CA ALA A 24 24.93 -10.54 -28.15
C ALA A 24 23.85 -11.44 -27.54
N GLU A 25 24.17 -12.72 -27.28
CA GLU A 25 23.22 -13.64 -26.63
C GLU A 25 22.71 -13.02 -25.30
N PRO A 26 21.40 -13.09 -25.00
CA PRO A 26 20.85 -12.59 -23.77
C PRO A 26 21.49 -13.28 -22.55
N VAL A 27 21.74 -12.52 -21.50
CA VAL A 27 22.20 -13.07 -20.21
C VAL A 27 21.00 -13.56 -19.42
N LYS A 28 20.89 -14.88 -19.24
CA LYS A 28 19.81 -15.49 -18.48
C LYS A 28 20.09 -15.44 -16.97
N ILE A 29 19.12 -14.93 -16.21
CA ILE A 29 19.15 -14.85 -14.74
C ILE A 29 17.90 -15.53 -14.22
N THR A 30 18.04 -16.46 -13.25
CA THR A 30 16.91 -17.21 -12.69
C THR A 30 16.73 -16.91 -11.21
N SER A 31 15.48 -16.95 -10.73
CA SER A 31 15.17 -16.93 -9.30
C SER A 31 15.75 -18.17 -8.58
N PRO A 32 15.98 -18.12 -7.26
CA PRO A 32 16.49 -19.26 -6.49
C PRO A 32 15.64 -20.53 -6.66
N ASN A 33 14.31 -20.41 -6.74
CA ASN A 33 13.37 -21.52 -6.97
C ASN A 33 13.23 -21.94 -8.45
N ASN A 34 13.94 -21.28 -9.38
CA ASN A 34 13.93 -21.50 -10.82
C ASN A 34 12.57 -21.30 -11.52
N LYS A 35 11.57 -20.68 -10.88
CA LYS A 35 10.25 -20.43 -11.49
C LYS A 35 10.21 -19.17 -12.33
N ILE A 36 10.99 -18.15 -11.96
CA ILE A 36 11.10 -16.90 -12.71
C ILE A 36 12.47 -16.85 -13.40
N SER A 37 12.45 -16.49 -14.67
CA SER A 37 13.68 -16.22 -15.42
C SER A 37 13.59 -14.87 -16.14
N VAL A 38 14.75 -14.23 -16.24
CA VAL A 38 14.95 -12.96 -16.92
C VAL A 38 15.99 -13.17 -18.01
N ASP A 39 15.61 -12.89 -19.24
CA ASP A 39 16.53 -12.84 -20.38
C ASP A 39 16.92 -11.37 -20.60
N LEU A 40 18.09 -10.99 -20.06
CA LEU A 40 18.62 -9.63 -20.08
C LEU A 40 19.28 -9.33 -21.42
N LYS A 41 18.78 -8.34 -22.15
CA LYS A 41 19.36 -7.83 -23.39
C LYS A 41 20.55 -6.92 -23.05
N THR A 42 21.70 -7.15 -23.68
CA THR A 42 22.96 -6.43 -23.37
C THR A 42 23.59 -5.75 -24.57
N GLY A 43 22.98 -5.86 -25.73
CA GLY A 43 23.41 -5.21 -26.97
C GLY A 43 23.32 -3.68 -26.90
N LYS A 44 24.06 -3.01 -27.78
CA LYS A 44 23.98 -1.54 -27.90
C LYS A 44 22.56 -1.14 -28.39
N GLY A 45 21.90 -0.24 -27.69
CA GLY A 45 20.54 0.20 -28.02
C GLY A 45 19.44 -0.78 -27.62
N GLU A 46 19.75 -1.81 -26.82
CA GLU A 46 18.82 -2.90 -26.51
C GLU A 46 18.63 -3.14 -24.99
N PHE A 47 19.09 -2.22 -24.13
CA PHE A 47 18.98 -2.45 -22.68
C PHE A 47 17.54 -2.60 -22.23
N GLY A 48 17.23 -3.79 -21.75
CA GLY A 48 15.91 -4.22 -21.31
C GLY A 48 15.94 -5.72 -21.03
N TRP A 49 14.80 -6.32 -20.78
CA TRP A 49 14.70 -7.76 -20.50
C TRP A 49 13.31 -8.31 -20.75
N THR A 50 13.25 -9.61 -20.91
CA THR A 50 11.99 -10.37 -20.96
C THR A 50 11.88 -11.23 -19.71
N VAL A 51 10.71 -11.28 -19.10
CA VAL A 51 10.43 -12.06 -17.89
C VAL A 51 9.51 -13.23 -18.24
N SER A 52 9.93 -14.43 -17.81
CA SER A 52 9.14 -15.65 -17.96
C SER A 52 8.88 -16.28 -16.59
N LYS A 53 7.68 -16.83 -16.41
CA LYS A 53 7.27 -17.65 -15.25
C LYS A 53 6.99 -19.08 -15.74
N ASP A 54 7.62 -20.08 -15.12
CA ASP A 54 7.48 -21.49 -15.49
C ASP A 54 7.70 -21.73 -17.01
N GLY A 55 8.63 -20.97 -17.61
CA GLY A 55 8.98 -21.04 -19.02
C GLY A 55 8.07 -20.27 -19.99
N GLN A 56 7.01 -19.63 -19.50
CA GLN A 56 6.10 -18.82 -20.32
C GLN A 56 6.40 -17.33 -20.11
N THR A 57 6.59 -16.59 -21.21
CA THR A 57 6.75 -15.13 -21.15
C THR A 57 5.51 -14.48 -20.54
N VAL A 58 5.72 -13.51 -19.64
CA VAL A 58 4.64 -12.77 -18.97
C VAL A 58 4.69 -11.27 -19.27
N TYR A 59 5.87 -10.69 -19.43
CA TYR A 59 6.06 -9.31 -19.88
C TYR A 59 7.49 -9.05 -20.36
N SER A 60 7.68 -7.98 -21.10
CA SER A 60 8.97 -7.40 -21.42
C SER A 60 9.12 -6.02 -20.77
N MET A 61 10.37 -5.65 -20.47
CA MET A 61 10.76 -4.33 -20.00
C MET A 61 11.68 -3.70 -21.03
N GLU A 62 11.28 -2.56 -21.54
CA GLU A 62 12.02 -1.81 -22.57
C GLU A 62 12.15 -0.34 -22.14
N ASP A 63 12.90 0.47 -22.89
CA ASP A 63 13.06 1.92 -22.65
C ASP A 63 13.45 2.26 -21.19
N VAL A 64 14.32 1.42 -20.59
CA VAL A 64 14.76 1.59 -19.20
C VAL A 64 15.91 2.59 -19.15
N TRP A 65 15.62 3.81 -18.68
CA TRP A 65 16.61 4.87 -18.60
C TRP A 65 16.36 5.85 -17.46
N LEU A 66 17.42 6.53 -17.06
CA LEU A 66 17.46 7.61 -16.07
C LEU A 66 18.25 8.78 -16.65
N SER A 67 17.68 9.97 -16.71
CA SER A 67 18.38 11.19 -17.19
C SER A 67 18.89 12.00 -16.01
N ILE A 68 20.20 12.23 -15.97
CA ILE A 68 20.88 13.02 -14.93
C ILE A 68 21.75 14.10 -15.60
N ASN A 69 21.52 15.36 -15.25
CA ASN A 69 22.24 16.53 -15.78
C ASN A 69 22.27 16.52 -17.33
N GLY A 70 21.12 16.21 -17.94
CA GLY A 70 20.96 16.14 -19.40
C GLY A 70 21.62 14.91 -20.05
N LYS A 71 22.11 13.94 -19.27
CA LYS A 71 22.70 12.70 -19.79
C LYS A 71 21.84 11.49 -19.46
N THR A 72 21.53 10.70 -20.47
CA THR A 72 20.77 9.46 -20.32
C THR A 72 21.67 8.31 -19.87
N LEU A 73 21.27 7.61 -18.81
CA LEU A 73 21.86 6.37 -18.29
C LEU A 73 20.89 5.23 -18.64
N GLY A 74 21.38 4.07 -19.05
CA GLY A 74 20.55 2.99 -19.60
C GLY A 74 20.19 3.24 -21.06
N GLY A 75 19.02 2.82 -21.52
CA GLY A 75 18.58 3.02 -22.90
C GLY A 75 19.55 2.43 -23.92
N ASP A 76 20.18 3.31 -24.70
CA ASP A 76 21.13 2.94 -25.78
C ASP A 76 22.55 2.60 -25.30
N ALA A 77 22.82 2.69 -24.00
CA ALA A 77 24.15 2.44 -23.46
C ALA A 77 24.54 0.95 -23.54
N ALA A 78 25.79 0.68 -23.95
CA ALA A 78 26.29 -0.69 -23.99
C ALA A 78 26.65 -1.21 -22.59
N VAL A 79 26.19 -2.41 -22.27
CA VAL A 79 26.57 -3.16 -21.06
C VAL A 79 28.00 -3.64 -21.18
N LYS A 80 28.86 -3.36 -20.19
CA LYS A 80 30.25 -3.82 -20.15
C LYS A 80 30.39 -5.24 -19.64
N ASN A 81 29.70 -5.56 -18.55
CA ASN A 81 29.62 -6.90 -17.97
C ASN A 81 28.45 -7.03 -17.03
N VAL A 82 28.07 -8.27 -16.74
CA VAL A 82 27.06 -8.64 -15.76
C VAL A 82 27.68 -9.59 -14.75
N LYS A 83 27.47 -9.32 -13.45
CA LYS A 83 27.89 -10.22 -12.37
C LYS A 83 26.65 -10.63 -11.59
N THR A 84 26.53 -11.91 -11.27
CA THR A 84 25.41 -12.45 -10.50
C THR A 84 25.85 -13.01 -9.17
N LYS A 85 24.98 -12.93 -8.16
CA LYS A 85 25.11 -13.63 -6.87
C LYS A 85 23.73 -14.04 -6.38
N THR A 86 23.62 -15.19 -5.72
CA THR A 86 22.41 -15.61 -5.03
C THR A 86 22.48 -15.19 -3.57
N VAL A 87 21.38 -14.66 -3.05
CA VAL A 87 21.23 -14.23 -1.66
C VAL A 87 20.06 -14.97 -1.04
N ASN A 88 20.28 -15.53 0.14
CA ASN A 88 19.26 -16.17 0.96
C ASN A 88 19.42 -15.61 2.36
N GLU A 89 18.47 -14.82 2.80
CA GLU A 89 18.46 -14.20 4.12
C GLU A 89 17.07 -14.20 4.73
N THR A 90 16.99 -14.10 6.03
CA THR A 90 15.74 -13.90 6.77
C THR A 90 15.86 -12.69 7.68
N PHE A 91 14.75 -12.00 7.89
CA PHE A 91 14.70 -10.91 8.86
C PHE A 91 13.31 -10.78 9.49
N LYS A 92 13.23 -10.02 10.59
CA LYS A 92 11.98 -9.74 11.29
C LYS A 92 11.64 -8.26 11.14
N PRO A 93 10.49 -7.91 10.54
CA PRO A 93 10.04 -6.53 10.52
C PRO A 93 9.64 -6.08 11.94
N VAL A 94 9.82 -4.80 12.26
CA VAL A 94 9.40 -4.22 13.54
C VAL A 94 7.89 -4.28 13.69
N VAL A 95 7.16 -3.98 12.62
CA VAL A 95 5.69 -4.10 12.53
C VAL A 95 5.35 -5.20 11.53
N PRO A 96 5.11 -6.44 11.98
CA PRO A 96 4.87 -7.58 11.11
C PRO A 96 3.41 -7.62 10.62
N LEU A 97 3.12 -6.95 9.50
CA LEU A 97 1.77 -6.87 8.94
C LEU A 97 1.25 -8.20 8.39
N LYS A 98 2.13 -9.09 7.91
CA LYS A 98 1.76 -10.40 7.33
C LYS A 98 2.49 -11.57 7.98
N PHE A 99 3.79 -11.41 8.20
CA PHE A 99 4.68 -12.46 8.73
C PHE A 99 5.64 -11.88 9.76
N SER A 100 5.85 -12.60 10.85
CA SER A 100 6.84 -12.23 11.88
C SER A 100 8.28 -12.50 11.46
N THR A 101 8.48 -13.31 10.42
CA THR A 101 9.76 -13.59 9.77
C THR A 101 9.58 -13.57 8.26
N ILE A 102 10.42 -12.83 7.57
CA ILE A 102 10.37 -12.70 6.11
C ILE A 102 11.61 -13.37 5.53
N GLU A 103 11.39 -14.27 4.59
CA GLU A 103 12.43 -14.84 3.74
C GLU A 103 12.70 -13.90 2.58
N ASN A 104 13.97 -13.61 2.31
CA ASN A 104 14.40 -12.71 1.26
C ASN A 104 15.40 -13.43 0.35
N ASN A 105 14.87 -14.22 -0.58
CA ASN A 105 15.62 -15.07 -1.49
C ASN A 105 15.57 -14.47 -2.90
N TYR A 106 16.74 -14.20 -3.48
CA TYR A 106 16.84 -13.64 -4.81
C TYR A 106 18.20 -13.91 -5.47
N THR A 107 18.24 -13.86 -6.79
CA THR A 107 19.47 -13.73 -7.57
C THR A 107 19.63 -12.27 -7.95
N GLU A 108 20.69 -11.62 -7.49
CA GLU A 108 21.03 -10.25 -7.85
C GLU A 108 22.02 -10.24 -9.02
N ALA A 109 21.69 -9.50 -10.07
CA ALA A 109 22.60 -9.18 -11.16
C ALA A 109 23.02 -7.70 -11.07
N THR A 110 24.33 -7.46 -11.01
CA THR A 110 24.91 -6.13 -11.15
C THR A 110 25.30 -5.92 -12.62
N VAL A 111 24.51 -5.12 -13.33
CA VAL A 111 24.72 -4.75 -14.74
C VAL A 111 25.60 -3.51 -14.79
N ASN A 112 26.82 -3.64 -15.28
CA ASN A 112 27.85 -2.60 -15.24
C ASN A 112 27.93 -1.85 -16.58
N PHE A 113 27.75 -0.54 -16.54
CA PHE A 113 27.92 0.38 -17.67
C PHE A 113 29.22 1.20 -17.57
N GLY A 114 30.00 1.02 -16.49
CA GLY A 114 31.26 1.72 -16.22
C GLY A 114 31.11 2.90 -15.28
N ALA A 115 30.38 3.93 -15.67
CA ALA A 115 30.15 5.11 -14.82
C ALA A 115 29.03 4.91 -13.79
N TYR A 116 28.17 3.94 -14.00
CA TYR A 116 27.03 3.57 -13.15
C TYR A 116 26.73 2.08 -13.28
N THR A 117 25.87 1.57 -12.42
CA THR A 117 25.34 0.20 -12.51
C THR A 117 23.82 0.21 -12.44
N VAL A 118 23.21 -0.86 -12.94
CA VAL A 118 21.83 -1.22 -12.65
C VAL A 118 21.86 -2.51 -11.83
N GLU A 119 21.22 -2.49 -10.67
CA GLU A 119 20.97 -3.70 -9.88
C GLU A 119 19.64 -4.28 -10.31
N LEU A 120 19.62 -5.57 -10.65
CA LEU A 120 18.42 -6.34 -10.99
C LEU A 120 18.31 -7.50 -10.00
N ARG A 121 17.18 -7.63 -9.31
CA ARG A 121 16.87 -8.76 -8.42
C ARG A 121 15.79 -9.62 -9.03
N VAL A 122 16.10 -10.89 -9.24
CA VAL A 122 15.12 -11.91 -9.65
C VAL A 122 14.79 -12.72 -8.40
N MET A 123 13.63 -12.41 -7.82
CA MET A 123 13.10 -13.01 -6.61
C MET A 123 12.22 -14.21 -6.95
N ASP A 124 11.84 -15.02 -5.96
CA ASP A 124 11.01 -16.21 -6.20
C ASP A 124 9.60 -15.88 -6.75
N ASN A 125 9.15 -14.64 -6.58
CA ASN A 125 7.84 -14.16 -7.03
C ASN A 125 7.85 -12.74 -7.61
N ALA A 126 9.04 -12.16 -7.92
CA ALA A 126 9.11 -10.80 -8.46
C ALA A 126 10.42 -10.56 -9.22
N VAL A 127 10.40 -9.51 -10.04
CA VAL A 127 11.60 -8.92 -10.63
C VAL A 127 11.65 -7.45 -10.25
N ALA A 128 12.80 -7.00 -9.72
CA ALA A 128 13.00 -5.61 -9.31
C ALA A 128 14.31 -5.06 -9.88
N TYR A 129 14.34 -3.76 -10.20
CA TYR A 129 15.58 -3.09 -10.62
C TYR A 129 15.70 -1.70 -10.02
N ARG A 130 16.94 -1.21 -9.94
CA ARG A 130 17.25 0.20 -9.63
C ARG A 130 18.56 0.64 -10.26
N PHE A 131 18.70 1.94 -10.47
CA PHE A 131 19.96 2.56 -10.83
C PHE A 131 20.83 2.79 -9.59
N VAL A 132 22.14 2.69 -9.76
CA VAL A 132 23.15 3.01 -8.73
C VAL A 132 24.22 3.88 -9.37
N THR A 133 24.44 5.07 -8.81
CA THR A 133 25.40 6.05 -9.32
C THR A 133 26.47 6.40 -8.30
N LYS A 134 27.63 6.86 -8.78
CA LYS A 134 28.76 7.32 -7.98
C LYS A 134 29.28 8.65 -8.52
N MET A 135 28.37 9.60 -8.73
CA MET A 135 28.69 10.95 -9.20
C MET A 135 29.05 11.83 -8.02
N LYS A 136 29.97 12.79 -8.21
CA LYS A 136 30.36 13.74 -7.16
C LYS A 136 29.32 14.85 -7.00
N GLY A 137 29.05 15.19 -5.75
CA GLY A 137 28.18 16.33 -5.40
C GLY A 137 26.70 16.09 -5.72
N GLU A 138 25.97 17.17 -5.77
CA GLU A 138 24.55 17.20 -6.06
C GLU A 138 24.31 17.12 -7.57
N VAL A 139 23.26 16.43 -7.98
CA VAL A 139 22.85 16.23 -9.39
C VAL A 139 21.37 16.54 -9.56
N ILE A 140 21.02 16.92 -10.78
CA ILE A 140 19.63 17.10 -11.21
C ILE A 140 19.19 15.84 -11.95
N VAL A 141 18.09 15.24 -11.50
CA VAL A 141 17.41 14.15 -12.22
C VAL A 141 16.34 14.77 -13.08
N ASP A 142 16.58 14.77 -14.38
CA ASP A 142 15.66 15.39 -15.34
C ASP A 142 14.37 14.57 -15.46
N ASN A 143 14.50 13.23 -15.59
CA ASN A 143 13.39 12.28 -15.65
C ASN A 143 13.88 10.83 -15.57
N GLU A 144 12.95 9.88 -15.38
CA GLU A 144 13.15 8.43 -15.38
C GLU A 144 12.06 7.77 -16.22
N SER A 145 12.39 6.69 -16.93
CA SER A 145 11.39 5.94 -17.70
C SER A 145 11.69 4.45 -17.74
N PHE A 146 10.62 3.70 -17.93
CA PHE A 146 10.59 2.34 -18.47
C PHE A 146 9.32 2.16 -19.31
N ALA A 147 9.28 1.14 -20.12
CA ALA A 147 8.08 0.63 -20.78
C ALA A 147 7.90 -0.84 -20.40
N MET A 148 6.90 -1.15 -19.57
CA MET A 148 6.49 -2.52 -19.31
C MET A 148 5.44 -2.93 -20.33
N ILE A 149 5.72 -3.98 -21.08
CA ILE A 149 4.87 -4.51 -22.15
C ILE A 149 4.41 -5.90 -21.70
N PRO A 150 3.22 -6.05 -21.10
CA PRO A 150 2.68 -7.35 -20.73
C PRO A 150 2.28 -8.14 -21.99
N GLU A 151 2.24 -9.46 -21.89
CA GLU A 151 1.59 -10.29 -22.91
C GLU A 151 0.10 -9.89 -23.06
N SER A 152 -0.54 -10.32 -24.13
CA SER A 152 -1.93 -9.96 -24.39
C SER A 152 -2.92 -10.62 -23.42
N GLY A 153 -4.09 -10.00 -23.26
CA GLY A 153 -5.21 -10.57 -22.50
C GLY A 153 -5.21 -10.26 -21.00
N TYR A 154 -4.48 -9.25 -20.55
CA TYR A 154 -4.57 -8.76 -19.18
C TYR A 154 -5.65 -7.70 -19.02
N THR A 155 -6.25 -7.67 -17.83
CA THR A 155 -7.07 -6.53 -17.34
C THR A 155 -6.26 -5.73 -16.33
N THR A 156 -6.14 -4.44 -16.58
CA THR A 156 -5.50 -3.47 -15.69
C THR A 156 -6.49 -2.97 -14.64
N HIS A 157 -6.12 -3.06 -13.36
CA HIS A 157 -6.83 -2.50 -12.21
C HIS A 157 -5.99 -1.37 -11.62
N PHE A 158 -6.53 -0.17 -11.56
CA PHE A 158 -5.76 1.03 -11.25
C PHE A 158 -6.60 2.10 -10.58
N GLN A 159 -5.96 2.94 -9.78
CA GLN A 159 -6.56 4.14 -9.22
C GLN A 159 -6.18 5.35 -10.09
N PRO A 160 -7.16 6.10 -10.63
CA PRO A 160 -6.89 7.24 -11.50
C PRO A 160 -6.36 8.45 -10.71
N CYS A 161 -5.51 9.24 -11.37
CA CYS A 161 -5.21 10.62 -11.02
C CYS A 161 -5.41 11.48 -12.26
N SER A 162 -6.49 12.27 -12.29
CA SER A 162 -6.89 13.04 -13.49
C SER A 162 -6.33 14.46 -13.51
N LYS A 163 -5.64 14.89 -12.44
CA LYS A 163 -5.06 16.23 -12.38
C LYS A 163 -3.65 16.23 -13.00
N PRO A 164 -3.36 17.16 -13.91
CA PRO A 164 -2.07 17.21 -14.61
C PRO A 164 -0.89 17.54 -13.69
N ASP A 165 -1.13 18.18 -12.56
CA ASP A 165 -0.17 18.52 -11.51
C ASP A 165 0.05 17.38 -10.48
N PHE A 166 -0.52 16.18 -10.75
CA PHE A 166 -0.43 15.01 -9.89
C PHE A 166 -0.99 15.19 -8.46
N ASN A 167 -1.80 16.24 -8.25
CA ASN A 167 -2.47 16.46 -6.97
C ASN A 167 -3.62 15.47 -6.80
N THR A 168 -3.57 14.66 -5.75
CA THR A 168 -4.58 13.65 -5.41
C THR A 168 -4.47 13.26 -3.94
N SER A 169 -5.60 13.02 -3.28
CA SER A 169 -5.66 12.41 -1.95
C SER A 169 -5.44 10.90 -1.96
N PHE A 170 -5.34 10.29 -3.14
CA PHE A 170 -5.19 8.83 -3.32
C PHE A 170 -6.39 8.02 -2.81
N GLU A 171 -7.60 8.59 -2.86
CA GLU A 171 -8.85 8.03 -2.39
C GLU A 171 -9.86 7.73 -3.50
N GLU A 172 -9.40 7.59 -4.73
CA GLU A 172 -10.27 7.31 -5.86
C GLU A 172 -10.65 5.82 -5.94
N ARG A 173 -11.80 5.52 -6.54
CA ARG A 173 -12.19 4.14 -6.85
C ARG A 173 -11.26 3.51 -7.88
N TYR A 174 -10.97 2.23 -7.70
CA TYR A 174 -10.29 1.46 -8.73
C TYR A 174 -11.14 1.37 -9.99
N GLN A 175 -10.49 1.57 -11.13
CA GLN A 175 -11.03 1.35 -12.46
C GLN A 175 -10.42 0.10 -13.07
N HIS A 176 -11.14 -0.52 -14.00
CA HIS A 176 -10.77 -1.78 -14.63
C HIS A 176 -10.90 -1.65 -16.13
N MET A 177 -9.86 -2.03 -16.86
CA MET A 177 -9.83 -1.89 -18.31
C MET A 177 -8.90 -2.94 -18.93
N GLU A 178 -9.23 -3.46 -20.12
CA GLU A 178 -8.29 -4.26 -20.90
C GLU A 178 -6.98 -3.48 -21.08
N THR A 179 -5.85 -4.16 -20.87
CA THR A 179 -4.54 -3.48 -20.84
C THR A 179 -4.20 -2.86 -22.18
N GLU A 180 -4.52 -3.54 -23.30
CA GLU A 180 -4.31 -3.03 -24.65
C GLU A 180 -5.10 -1.73 -24.92
N LYS A 181 -6.29 -1.62 -24.34
CA LYS A 181 -7.09 -0.40 -24.39
C LYS A 181 -6.50 0.68 -23.49
N TRP A 182 -6.10 0.30 -22.26
CA TRP A 182 -5.54 1.22 -21.27
C TRP A 182 -4.27 1.92 -21.79
N VAL A 183 -3.32 1.18 -22.37
CA VAL A 183 -2.04 1.74 -22.86
C VAL A 183 -2.22 2.75 -24.00
N ASN A 184 -3.36 2.71 -24.71
CA ASN A 184 -3.72 3.68 -25.75
C ASN A 184 -4.47 4.88 -25.17
N GLU A 185 -5.51 4.65 -24.36
CA GLU A 185 -6.36 5.73 -23.84
C GLU A 185 -5.65 6.58 -22.78
N TRP A 186 -4.74 5.96 -22.01
CA TRP A 186 -3.95 6.61 -20.97
C TRP A 186 -2.58 7.12 -21.44
N ALA A 187 -2.34 7.11 -22.75
CA ALA A 187 -1.22 7.77 -23.40
C ALA A 187 -1.46 9.30 -23.55
N ASN A 188 -2.01 9.92 -22.52
CA ASN A 188 -2.41 11.31 -22.48
C ASN A 188 -1.76 11.99 -21.26
N ASN A 189 -1.16 13.15 -21.44
CA ASN A 189 -0.47 13.89 -20.38
C ASN A 189 -1.39 14.41 -19.25
N ARG A 190 -2.71 14.27 -19.38
CA ARG A 190 -3.70 14.63 -18.37
C ARG A 190 -4.30 13.42 -17.63
N LYS A 191 -3.87 12.20 -17.99
CA LYS A 191 -4.35 10.95 -17.38
C LYS A 191 -3.17 10.16 -16.89
N GLN A 192 -3.09 9.92 -15.61
CA GLN A 192 -2.14 9.02 -14.97
C GLN A 192 -2.83 8.16 -13.93
N ALA A 193 -2.24 7.01 -13.64
CA ALA A 193 -2.65 6.14 -12.57
C ALA A 193 -1.63 6.20 -11.43
N THR A 194 -2.11 6.08 -10.19
CA THR A 194 -1.25 5.99 -9.01
C THR A 194 -0.59 4.62 -8.92
N VAL A 195 0.51 4.51 -8.20
CA VAL A 195 1.13 3.25 -7.77
C VAL A 195 0.46 2.74 -6.49
N PRO A 196 0.22 1.41 -6.32
CA PRO A 196 0.49 0.31 -7.24
C PRO A 196 -0.60 0.09 -8.31
N MET A 197 -0.25 -0.68 -9.34
CA MET A 197 -1.16 -1.10 -10.39
C MET A 197 -1.13 -2.63 -10.52
N LEU A 198 -2.30 -3.27 -10.61
CA LEU A 198 -2.44 -4.72 -10.75
C LEU A 198 -2.95 -5.08 -12.15
N LEU A 199 -2.35 -6.07 -12.78
CA LEU A 199 -2.81 -6.67 -14.02
C LEU A 199 -3.20 -8.13 -13.75
N SER A 200 -4.44 -8.48 -14.09
CA SER A 200 -4.97 -9.85 -13.98
C SER A 200 -5.04 -10.50 -15.35
N GLY A 201 -4.35 -11.61 -15.53
CA GLY A 201 -4.28 -12.38 -16.77
C GLY A 201 -4.94 -13.76 -16.68
N ALA A 202 -4.78 -14.54 -17.75
CA ALA A 202 -5.28 -15.91 -17.82
C ALA A 202 -4.60 -16.81 -16.74
N ASN A 203 -5.29 -17.92 -16.39
CA ASN A 203 -4.79 -18.90 -15.40
C ASN A 203 -4.40 -18.29 -14.05
N ASP A 204 -5.15 -17.28 -13.63
CA ASP A 204 -4.92 -16.53 -12.38
C ASP A 204 -3.53 -15.86 -12.29
N THR A 205 -2.88 -15.57 -13.43
CA THR A 205 -1.61 -14.86 -13.42
C THR A 205 -1.83 -13.40 -13.05
N GLN A 206 -1.10 -12.94 -12.02
CA GLN A 206 -1.18 -11.58 -11.51
C GLN A 206 0.18 -10.89 -11.65
N LEU A 207 0.18 -9.65 -12.14
CA LEU A 207 1.34 -8.78 -12.21
C LEU A 207 1.06 -7.51 -11.41
N LEU A 208 1.76 -7.32 -10.27
CA LEU A 208 1.63 -6.11 -9.46
C LEU A 208 2.85 -5.22 -9.69
N ILE A 209 2.61 -4.05 -10.27
CA ILE A 209 3.65 -3.05 -10.54
C ILE A 209 3.73 -2.10 -9.35
N GLY A 210 4.93 -1.93 -8.80
CA GLY A 210 5.15 -1.09 -7.63
C GLY A 210 6.55 -0.50 -7.55
N GLU A 211 6.78 0.23 -6.46
CA GLU A 211 8.07 0.81 -6.10
C GLU A 211 8.36 0.62 -4.61
N SER A 212 9.63 0.64 -4.24
CA SER A 212 10.07 0.59 -2.84
C SER A 212 11.37 1.36 -2.67
N ASP A 213 11.74 1.67 -1.43
CA ASP A 213 12.93 2.46 -1.08
C ASP A 213 12.92 3.86 -1.72
N VAL A 214 11.73 4.50 -1.72
CA VAL A 214 11.56 5.87 -2.25
C VAL A 214 12.03 6.86 -1.20
N ASP A 215 13.24 7.36 -1.38
CA ASP A 215 13.92 8.32 -0.49
C ASP A 215 14.54 9.44 -1.30
N ASP A 216 14.26 10.69 -0.93
CA ASP A 216 14.74 11.90 -1.62
C ASP A 216 14.47 11.86 -3.13
N TYR A 217 13.24 11.41 -3.49
CA TYR A 217 12.81 11.19 -4.86
C TYR A 217 11.27 11.26 -4.96
N PRO A 218 10.68 11.68 -6.10
CA PRO A 218 9.22 11.68 -6.26
C PRO A 218 8.67 10.26 -6.41
N ARG A 219 7.38 10.09 -6.09
CA ARG A 219 6.63 8.87 -6.36
C ARG A 219 6.38 8.71 -7.86
N VAL A 220 6.41 7.47 -8.33
CA VAL A 220 6.04 7.17 -9.71
C VAL A 220 4.53 7.15 -9.89
N PHE A 221 4.07 7.63 -11.04
CA PHE A 221 2.74 7.41 -11.60
C PHE A 221 2.89 6.67 -12.94
N PHE A 222 1.81 6.07 -13.42
CA PHE A 222 1.82 5.32 -14.66
C PHE A 222 0.97 5.98 -15.74
N ARG A 223 1.46 5.88 -16.97
CA ARG A 223 0.76 6.26 -18.22
C ARG A 223 0.89 5.16 -19.24
N GLY A 224 0.04 5.18 -20.25
CA GLY A 224 0.25 4.41 -21.47
C GLY A 224 1.22 5.12 -22.41
N ASN A 225 1.90 4.35 -23.27
CA ASN A 225 2.73 4.90 -24.35
C ASN A 225 2.41 4.24 -25.71
N LYS A 226 1.19 3.67 -25.86
CA LYS A 226 0.71 2.88 -26.99
C LYS A 226 1.36 1.51 -27.18
N LYS A 227 2.50 1.23 -26.54
CA LYS A 227 3.17 -0.07 -26.53
C LYS A 227 2.96 -0.78 -25.19
N GLY A 228 3.07 -0.06 -24.09
CA GLY A 228 3.03 -0.61 -22.75
C GLY A 228 2.73 0.46 -21.70
N ILE A 229 2.95 0.09 -20.45
CA ILE A 229 2.82 0.93 -19.27
C ILE A 229 4.15 1.66 -19.05
N THR A 230 4.12 2.99 -18.99
CA THR A 230 5.31 3.81 -18.76
C THR A 230 5.13 4.72 -17.55
N THR A 231 6.21 5.36 -17.15
CA THR A 231 6.27 6.23 -15.97
C THR A 231 5.82 7.65 -16.25
N ALA A 232 5.38 8.32 -15.20
CA ALA A 232 5.22 9.76 -15.14
C ALA A 232 5.56 10.23 -13.72
N PHE A 233 6.12 11.44 -13.60
CA PHE A 233 6.54 11.98 -12.30
C PHE A 233 6.08 13.42 -12.13
N PRO A 234 5.65 13.83 -10.92
CA PRO A 234 5.49 15.22 -10.57
C PRO A 234 6.85 15.93 -10.58
N LYS A 235 6.86 17.17 -11.01
CA LYS A 235 8.04 18.03 -11.01
C LYS A 235 8.38 18.49 -9.58
N ALA A 236 9.64 18.85 -9.35
CA ALA A 236 10.03 19.50 -8.12
C ALA A 236 9.41 20.91 -8.03
N PRO A 237 8.76 21.29 -6.91
CA PRO A 237 8.23 22.65 -6.75
C PRO A 237 9.37 23.64 -6.49
N LEU A 238 9.35 24.77 -7.18
CA LEU A 238 10.24 25.92 -6.96
C LEU A 238 9.56 27.03 -6.17
N GLY A 239 8.25 27.19 -6.36
CA GLY A 239 7.42 28.13 -5.63
C GLY A 239 6.09 27.53 -5.25
N TRP A 240 5.58 27.90 -4.08
CA TRP A 240 4.26 27.50 -3.62
C TRP A 240 3.71 28.52 -2.61
N GLU A 241 2.38 28.51 -2.47
CA GLU A 241 1.68 29.33 -1.49
C GLU A 241 0.63 28.52 -0.73
N PRO A 242 0.37 28.80 0.57
CA PRO A 242 -0.69 28.13 1.31
C PRO A 242 -2.07 28.37 0.69
N ARG A 243 -2.85 27.30 0.54
CA ARG A 243 -4.26 27.32 0.17
C ARG A 243 -5.12 26.96 1.38
N GLY A 244 -5.54 27.98 2.11
CA GLY A 244 -6.23 27.76 3.40
C GLY A 244 -5.26 27.26 4.47
N ASP A 245 -5.72 26.32 5.29
CA ASP A 245 -4.99 25.69 6.39
C ASP A 245 -4.56 24.25 6.08
N ARG A 246 -4.94 23.72 4.90
CA ARG A 246 -4.91 22.28 4.61
C ARG A 246 -3.97 21.90 3.49
N SER A 247 -3.66 22.80 2.58
CA SER A 247 -2.96 22.46 1.36
C SER A 247 -2.11 23.64 0.87
N TRP A 248 -1.43 23.43 -0.22
CA TRP A 248 -0.71 24.46 -0.95
C TRP A 248 -1.09 24.44 -2.42
N THR A 249 -0.81 25.55 -3.09
CA THR A 249 -0.82 25.65 -4.55
C THR A 249 0.61 25.80 -5.02
N ILE A 250 1.07 24.92 -5.91
CA ILE A 250 2.38 25.05 -6.55
C ILE A 250 2.26 26.18 -7.57
N THR A 251 3.04 27.24 -7.38
CA THR A 251 3.04 28.44 -8.24
C THR A 251 4.12 28.39 -9.31
N GLU A 252 5.17 27.60 -9.09
CA GLU A 252 6.27 27.41 -10.02
C GLU A 252 6.84 26.00 -9.90
N GLU A 253 7.05 25.32 -11.05
CA GLU A 253 7.65 24.00 -11.13
C GLU A 253 9.02 24.05 -11.82
N ALA A 254 9.93 23.20 -11.36
CA ALA A 254 11.20 22.94 -12.03
C ALA A 254 11.01 22.22 -13.36
N TYR A 255 12.04 22.24 -14.22
CA TYR A 255 12.07 21.38 -15.40
C TYR A 255 12.42 19.91 -15.06
N TYR A 256 12.89 19.64 -13.85
CA TYR A 256 13.36 18.35 -13.35
C TYR A 256 12.41 17.74 -12.31
N ILE A 257 12.62 16.44 -12.02
CA ILE A 257 11.80 15.70 -11.04
C ILE A 257 12.46 15.64 -9.66
N ALA A 258 13.80 15.66 -9.59
CA ALA A 258 14.53 15.65 -8.32
C ALA A 258 15.89 16.36 -8.42
N LYS A 259 16.35 16.88 -7.28
CA LYS A 259 17.69 17.40 -7.05
C LYS A 259 18.26 16.68 -5.83
N THR A 260 19.30 15.86 -6.01
CA THR A 260 19.74 14.89 -5.00
C THR A 260 21.23 14.60 -5.07
N GLN A 261 21.76 13.82 -4.11
CA GLN A 261 23.17 13.42 -4.13
C GLN A 261 23.47 12.48 -5.29
N GLY A 262 24.58 12.74 -5.99
CA GLY A 262 24.99 11.96 -7.16
C GLY A 262 25.58 10.58 -6.82
N THR A 263 25.97 10.33 -5.57
CA THR A 263 26.39 9.01 -5.09
C THR A 263 25.24 8.41 -4.28
N ARG A 264 24.44 7.56 -4.94
CA ARG A 264 23.24 6.98 -4.31
C ARG A 264 22.74 5.73 -5.04
N THR A 265 21.83 5.02 -4.38
CA THR A 265 20.87 4.11 -4.99
C THR A 265 19.58 4.87 -5.27
N PHE A 266 18.95 4.60 -6.43
CA PHE A 266 17.61 5.11 -6.76
C PHE A 266 16.52 4.15 -6.26
N PRO A 267 15.24 4.56 -6.23
CA PRO A 267 14.16 3.68 -5.81
C PRO A 267 14.11 2.39 -6.63
N TRP A 268 13.68 1.30 -5.97
CA TRP A 268 13.36 0.06 -6.66
C TRP A 268 12.06 0.21 -7.45
N ARG A 269 12.09 -0.25 -8.70
CA ARG A 269 10.89 -0.52 -9.52
C ARG A 269 10.73 -2.03 -9.57
N TYR A 270 9.55 -2.54 -9.24
CA TYR A 270 9.33 -3.99 -9.20
C TYR A 270 8.03 -4.39 -9.88
N VAL A 271 7.99 -5.64 -10.34
CA VAL A 271 6.80 -6.34 -10.78
C VAL A 271 6.73 -7.66 -10.03
N VAL A 272 5.71 -7.83 -9.19
CA VAL A 272 5.39 -9.14 -8.61
C VAL A 272 4.75 -9.99 -9.69
N VAL A 273 5.16 -11.25 -9.81
CA VAL A 273 4.68 -12.22 -10.81
C VAL A 273 4.22 -13.47 -10.08
N THR A 274 2.92 -13.60 -9.86
CA THR A 274 2.37 -14.68 -9.04
C THR A 274 0.91 -14.99 -9.42
N ASP A 275 0.17 -15.69 -8.57
CA ASP A 275 -1.28 -15.85 -8.63
C ASP A 275 -1.99 -14.95 -7.59
N SER A 276 -3.30 -14.96 -7.55
CA SER A 276 -4.08 -14.12 -6.63
C SER A 276 -3.80 -14.44 -5.16
N LYS A 277 -3.49 -15.69 -4.79
CA LYS A 277 -3.06 -16.07 -3.43
C LYS A 277 -1.69 -15.49 -3.11
N GLY A 278 -0.75 -15.63 -4.02
CA GLY A 278 0.59 -15.09 -3.87
C GLY A 278 0.61 -13.57 -3.74
N ILE A 279 -0.32 -12.83 -4.36
CA ILE A 279 -0.46 -11.38 -4.14
C ILE A 279 -0.78 -11.06 -2.67
N LEU A 280 -1.65 -11.83 -2.03
CA LEU A 280 -2.01 -11.60 -0.62
C LEU A 280 -0.87 -11.97 0.34
N GLU A 281 -0.05 -12.95 -0.01
CA GLU A 281 1.03 -13.47 0.83
C GLU A 281 2.39 -12.79 0.58
N GLN A 282 2.59 -12.10 -0.55
CA GLN A 282 3.87 -11.51 -0.90
C GLN A 282 4.30 -10.38 0.06
N THR A 283 5.61 -10.17 0.15
CA THR A 283 6.26 -9.17 0.99
C THR A 283 7.36 -8.39 0.24
N VAL A 284 7.28 -8.34 -1.07
CA VAL A 284 8.29 -7.73 -1.95
C VAL A 284 8.62 -6.28 -1.58
N PRO A 285 7.66 -5.38 -1.25
CA PRO A 285 7.98 -4.02 -0.83
C PRO A 285 8.92 -3.98 0.39
N VAL A 286 8.69 -4.87 1.37
CA VAL A 286 9.50 -4.98 2.60
C VAL A 286 10.89 -5.55 2.31
N GLN A 287 10.97 -6.56 1.43
CA GLN A 287 12.23 -7.20 1.05
C GLN A 287 13.17 -6.23 0.33
N LEU A 288 12.62 -5.26 -0.40
CA LEU A 288 13.35 -4.23 -1.14
C LEU A 288 13.66 -2.97 -0.33
N ALA A 289 12.94 -2.74 0.77
CA ALA A 289 13.11 -1.57 1.62
C ALA A 289 14.42 -1.58 2.41
N ARG A 290 14.85 -0.39 2.84
CA ARG A 290 15.97 -0.25 3.78
C ARG A 290 15.61 -0.83 5.14
N ARG A 291 16.65 -1.28 5.85
CA ARG A 291 16.49 -1.74 7.23
C ARG A 291 16.23 -0.55 8.16
N PRO A 292 15.57 -0.80 9.32
CA PRO A 292 15.28 0.26 10.28
C PRO A 292 16.51 1.03 10.71
N VAL A 293 16.40 2.36 10.81
CA VAL A 293 17.44 3.25 11.29
C VAL A 293 17.34 3.53 12.79
N LEU A 294 16.21 3.17 13.42
CA LEU A 294 15.97 3.38 14.85
C LEU A 294 16.67 2.31 15.68
N GLU A 295 17.53 2.71 16.63
CA GLU A 295 18.23 1.80 17.54
C GLU A 295 17.27 1.10 18.52
N ASN A 296 16.23 1.80 18.98
CA ASN A 296 15.22 1.27 19.90
C ASN A 296 13.81 1.41 19.29
N THR A 297 13.15 0.30 19.11
CA THR A 297 11.79 0.20 18.56
C THR A 297 10.78 -0.38 19.54
N ASP A 298 11.17 -0.69 20.79
CA ASP A 298 10.30 -1.34 21.80
C ASP A 298 9.09 -0.50 22.19
N TRP A 299 9.16 0.82 21.99
CA TRP A 299 8.07 1.75 22.25
C TRP A 299 7.02 1.78 21.13
N ILE A 300 7.32 1.27 19.94
CA ILE A 300 6.39 1.19 18.82
C ILE A 300 5.41 0.05 19.11
N LYS A 301 4.17 0.42 19.40
CA LYS A 301 3.11 -0.54 19.75
C LYS A 301 1.98 -0.44 18.72
N PRO A 302 1.92 -1.38 17.76
CA PRO A 302 0.73 -1.52 16.92
C PRO A 302 -0.51 -1.79 17.78
N GLY A 303 -1.65 -1.22 17.37
CA GLY A 303 -2.88 -1.36 18.15
C GLY A 303 -4.12 -0.87 17.43
N LYS A 304 -5.24 -0.93 18.13
CA LYS A 304 -6.53 -0.41 17.66
C LYS A 304 -6.83 0.95 18.24
N VAL A 305 -7.70 1.68 17.53
CA VAL A 305 -8.05 3.06 17.85
C VAL A 305 -9.55 3.21 17.88
N SER A 306 -10.11 3.75 18.94
CA SER A 306 -11.47 4.27 18.93
C SER A 306 -11.46 5.69 18.36
N TRP A 307 -12.23 5.91 17.28
CA TRP A 307 -12.18 7.11 16.45
C TRP A 307 -13.58 7.73 16.31
N GLU A 308 -13.68 9.05 16.50
CA GLU A 308 -14.96 9.73 16.64
C GLU A 308 -15.44 10.48 15.38
N TRP A 309 -14.55 10.73 14.43
CA TRP A 309 -14.87 11.62 13.31
C TRP A 309 -16.00 11.08 12.43
N TRP A 310 -15.97 9.79 12.07
CA TRP A 310 -16.97 9.14 11.20
C TRP A 310 -18.39 9.21 11.79
N ASN A 311 -18.52 9.09 13.10
CA ASN A 311 -19.80 9.09 13.84
C ASN A 311 -20.15 10.45 14.46
N GLY A 312 -19.34 11.50 14.22
CA GLY A 312 -19.58 12.88 14.64
C GLY A 312 -19.45 13.15 16.13
N ALA A 313 -18.69 12.33 16.86
CA ALA A 313 -18.47 12.43 18.30
C ALA A 313 -19.79 12.51 19.10
N THR A 314 -20.80 11.71 18.71
CA THR A 314 -22.15 11.77 19.30
C THR A 314 -22.59 10.42 19.87
N PRO A 315 -21.93 9.91 20.93
CA PRO A 315 -22.45 8.78 21.68
C PRO A 315 -23.82 9.12 22.26
N TYR A 316 -24.66 8.12 22.48
CA TYR A 316 -26.02 8.25 22.98
C TYR A 316 -26.42 7.02 23.79
N GLY A 317 -27.53 7.07 24.49
CA GLY A 317 -28.03 5.95 25.28
C GLY A 317 -28.29 6.34 26.73
N PRO A 318 -28.79 5.42 27.55
CA PRO A 318 -29.19 5.70 28.91
C PRO A 318 -28.03 6.04 29.86
N ASP A 319 -26.83 5.68 29.52
CA ASP A 319 -25.60 5.94 30.25
C ASP A 319 -24.89 7.24 29.83
N VAL A 320 -25.32 7.87 28.73
CA VAL A 320 -24.80 9.15 28.25
C VAL A 320 -25.61 10.27 28.86
N THR A 321 -25.10 10.87 29.96
CA THR A 321 -25.79 11.92 30.74
C THR A 321 -25.20 13.31 30.48
N PHE A 322 -24.31 13.46 29.54
CA PHE A 322 -23.60 14.69 29.16
C PHE A 322 -23.95 15.10 27.72
N LYS A 323 -23.70 16.36 27.40
CA LYS A 323 -23.82 16.84 26.01
C LYS A 323 -22.67 16.35 25.18
N ALA A 324 -22.97 15.54 24.14
CA ALA A 324 -21.97 15.00 23.22
C ALA A 324 -21.36 16.10 22.33
N GLY A 325 -20.15 15.84 21.80
CA GLY A 325 -19.37 16.73 20.94
C GLY A 325 -17.87 16.68 21.28
N ASN A 326 -17.09 17.61 20.71
CA ASN A 326 -15.64 17.68 20.98
C ASN A 326 -15.38 18.32 22.35
N ASN A 327 -15.61 17.58 23.43
CA ASN A 327 -15.46 17.99 24.82
C ASN A 327 -14.91 16.86 25.70
N TYR A 328 -14.52 17.21 26.92
CA TYR A 328 -13.90 16.27 27.86
C TYR A 328 -14.77 15.02 28.13
N ASP A 329 -16.06 15.21 28.42
CA ASP A 329 -16.94 14.11 28.83
C ASP A 329 -17.11 13.08 27.68
N THR A 330 -17.23 13.55 26.44
CA THR A 330 -17.30 12.69 25.27
C THR A 330 -16.03 11.86 25.13
N TYR A 331 -14.87 12.49 25.12
CA TYR A 331 -13.61 11.76 24.96
C TYR A 331 -13.28 10.87 26.18
N ALA A 332 -13.68 11.23 27.38
CA ALA A 332 -13.59 10.36 28.56
C ALA A 332 -14.43 9.07 28.36
N TYR A 333 -15.63 9.21 27.78
CA TYR A 333 -16.47 8.07 27.42
C TYR A 333 -15.81 7.17 26.36
N TYR A 334 -15.14 7.73 25.35
CA TYR A 334 -14.34 6.97 24.38
C TYR A 334 -13.14 6.27 25.03
N ILE A 335 -12.48 6.92 25.99
CA ILE A 335 -11.38 6.31 26.77
C ILE A 335 -11.90 5.14 27.61
N ASP A 336 -13.05 5.29 28.29
CA ASP A 336 -13.64 4.21 29.09
C ASP A 336 -14.04 3.02 28.23
N PHE A 337 -14.60 3.27 27.05
CA PHE A 337 -14.89 2.25 26.05
C PHE A 337 -13.60 1.52 25.60
N ALA A 338 -12.58 2.26 25.22
CA ALA A 338 -11.31 1.70 24.80
C ALA A 338 -10.69 0.83 25.90
N ALA A 339 -10.66 1.32 27.14
CA ALA A 339 -10.17 0.57 28.30
C ALA A 339 -10.98 -0.70 28.58
N HIS A 340 -12.34 -0.64 28.44
CA HIS A 340 -13.21 -1.79 28.68
C HIS A 340 -12.92 -2.96 27.73
N TYR A 341 -12.63 -2.68 26.46
CA TYR A 341 -12.35 -3.71 25.45
C TYR A 341 -10.86 -3.97 25.22
N GLY A 342 -9.96 -3.24 25.89
CA GLY A 342 -8.52 -3.38 25.70
C GLY A 342 -8.02 -2.80 24.38
N ILE A 343 -8.68 -1.73 23.90
CA ILE A 343 -8.28 -0.95 22.74
C ILE A 343 -7.19 0.02 23.20
N GLU A 344 -6.10 0.10 22.45
CA GLU A 344 -4.88 0.76 22.89
C GLU A 344 -4.95 2.29 22.83
N TYR A 345 -5.74 2.84 21.86
CA TYR A 345 -5.69 4.27 21.55
C TYR A 345 -7.07 4.88 21.32
N ILE A 346 -7.14 6.21 21.48
CA ILE A 346 -8.15 7.06 20.86
C ILE A 346 -7.46 8.11 20.00
N ILE A 347 -8.11 8.56 18.93
CA ILE A 347 -7.73 9.76 18.17
C ILE A 347 -8.69 10.88 18.55
N LEU A 348 -8.14 12.06 18.80
CA LEU A 348 -8.87 13.31 18.77
C LEU A 348 -8.68 13.88 17.36
N ASP A 349 -9.68 13.70 16.50
CA ASP A 349 -9.67 14.12 15.11
C ASP A 349 -9.92 15.63 14.96
N GLU A 350 -10.14 16.13 13.76
CA GLU A 350 -10.36 17.56 13.52
C GLU A 350 -11.40 18.16 14.48
N GLY A 351 -11.00 19.23 15.14
CA GLY A 351 -11.88 19.94 16.09
C GLY A 351 -11.45 19.88 17.56
N TRP A 352 -10.36 19.20 17.90
CA TRP A 352 -9.79 19.23 19.24
C TRP A 352 -9.11 20.56 19.57
N ALA A 353 -8.44 21.18 18.59
CA ALA A 353 -7.78 22.48 18.73
C ALA A 353 -8.75 23.64 18.48
N LYS A 354 -8.46 24.81 19.05
CA LYS A 354 -9.20 26.05 18.77
C LYS A 354 -9.07 26.51 17.33
N SER A 355 -7.93 26.20 16.71
CA SER A 355 -7.61 26.49 15.33
C SER A 355 -6.77 25.37 14.74
N THR A 356 -7.04 24.99 13.52
CA THR A 356 -6.21 24.05 12.75
C THR A 356 -4.81 24.60 12.44
N ARG A 357 -4.60 25.92 12.60
CA ARG A 357 -3.30 26.60 12.39
C ARG A 357 -2.47 26.76 13.65
N ASP A 358 -3.05 26.50 14.81
CA ASP A 358 -2.37 26.55 16.10
C ASP A 358 -2.44 25.19 16.79
N PRO A 359 -1.36 24.41 16.75
CA PRO A 359 -1.35 23.06 17.28
C PRO A 359 -1.13 23.02 18.80
N PHE A 360 -1.07 24.15 19.49
CA PHE A 360 -0.71 24.22 20.90
C PHE A 360 -1.87 24.57 21.82
N ILE A 361 -3.00 25.01 21.26
CA ILE A 361 -4.16 25.48 22.04
C ILE A 361 -5.39 24.59 21.78
N ALA A 362 -5.70 23.72 22.73
CA ALA A 362 -6.93 22.94 22.71
C ALA A 362 -8.17 23.81 22.98
N LYS A 363 -9.36 23.34 22.57
CA LYS A 363 -10.63 23.96 23.01
C LYS A 363 -10.76 23.92 24.52
N ASP A 364 -11.37 24.97 25.10
CA ASP A 364 -11.49 25.11 26.55
C ASP A 364 -12.34 23.97 27.15
N GLU A 365 -13.37 23.51 26.42
CA GLU A 365 -14.28 22.43 26.82
C GLU A 365 -13.60 21.06 26.85
N LEU A 366 -12.39 20.95 26.26
CA LEU A 366 -11.69 19.67 26.15
C LEU A 366 -10.84 19.34 27.38
N ASP A 367 -10.24 20.36 28.05
CA ASP A 367 -9.25 20.16 29.13
C ASP A 367 -8.24 19.06 28.75
N LEU A 368 -7.48 19.31 27.68
CA LEU A 368 -6.64 18.29 27.01
C LEU A 368 -5.66 17.61 27.98
N GLN A 369 -5.01 18.37 28.89
CA GLN A 369 -4.05 17.76 29.81
C GLN A 369 -4.72 16.82 30.83
N LYS A 370 -5.91 17.17 31.30
CA LYS A 370 -6.71 16.31 32.17
C LYS A 370 -7.12 15.03 31.41
N LEU A 371 -7.51 15.17 30.14
CA LEU A 371 -7.89 14.04 29.29
C LEU A 371 -6.71 13.09 29.02
N ILE A 372 -5.52 13.63 28.72
CA ILE A 372 -4.29 12.82 28.53
C ILE A 372 -3.96 12.04 29.82
N ASN A 373 -4.02 12.70 30.98
CA ASN A 373 -3.80 12.05 32.26
C ASN A 373 -4.85 10.96 32.55
N TYR A 374 -6.09 11.20 32.18
CA TYR A 374 -7.17 10.21 32.29
C TYR A 374 -6.90 8.98 31.41
N GLY A 375 -6.60 9.19 30.14
CA GLY A 375 -6.23 8.11 29.21
C GLY A 375 -5.05 7.28 29.74
N LYS A 376 -3.99 7.95 30.20
CA LYS A 376 -2.84 7.29 30.83
C LYS A 376 -3.21 6.45 32.04
N SER A 377 -4.13 6.92 32.91
CA SER A 377 -4.62 6.16 34.05
C SER A 377 -5.40 4.89 33.69
N LYS A 378 -5.93 4.85 32.46
CA LYS A 378 -6.70 3.74 31.87
C LYS A 378 -5.87 2.87 30.90
N ASN A 379 -4.57 3.14 30.72
CA ASN A 379 -3.70 2.55 29.70
C ASN A 379 -4.19 2.75 28.27
N VAL A 380 -4.82 3.90 27.99
CA VAL A 380 -5.27 4.32 26.66
C VAL A 380 -4.44 5.51 26.20
N GLY A 381 -3.72 5.36 25.09
CA GLY A 381 -2.94 6.44 24.50
C GLY A 381 -3.78 7.42 23.70
N ILE A 382 -3.36 8.68 23.64
CA ILE A 382 -4.04 9.73 22.87
C ILE A 382 -3.20 10.10 21.67
N ILE A 383 -3.83 10.11 20.49
CA ILE A 383 -3.27 10.54 19.21
C ILE A 383 -3.99 11.83 18.80
N LEU A 384 -3.26 12.83 18.28
CA LEU A 384 -3.83 14.11 17.87
C LEU A 384 -3.76 14.28 16.36
N TRP A 385 -4.87 14.73 15.77
CA TRP A 385 -4.97 15.05 14.35
C TRP A 385 -4.44 16.46 14.04
N LEU A 386 -3.79 16.62 12.89
CA LEU A 386 -3.22 17.86 12.39
C LEU A 386 -3.24 17.93 10.86
N PRO A 387 -3.47 19.09 10.22
CA PRO A 387 -3.15 19.25 8.81
C PRO A 387 -1.63 19.37 8.62
N TRP A 388 -1.10 18.78 7.55
CA TRP A 388 0.34 18.75 7.30
C TRP A 388 0.99 20.14 7.25
N LEU A 389 0.27 21.15 6.73
CA LEU A 389 0.79 22.51 6.61
C LEU A 389 1.08 23.14 7.98
N THR A 390 0.26 22.82 8.98
CA THR A 390 0.51 23.23 10.36
C THR A 390 1.73 22.50 10.95
N VAL A 391 1.89 21.22 10.66
CA VAL A 391 3.08 20.47 11.06
C VAL A 391 4.35 21.09 10.46
N GLU A 392 4.34 21.43 9.17
CA GLU A 392 5.47 22.08 8.48
C GLU A 392 5.85 23.42 9.14
N GLN A 393 4.87 24.17 9.61
CA GLN A 393 5.10 25.47 10.26
C GLN A 393 5.54 25.35 11.72
N HIS A 394 5.30 24.21 12.39
CA HIS A 394 5.47 24.00 13.82
C HIS A 394 6.11 22.65 14.16
N PHE A 395 7.30 22.37 13.62
CA PHE A 395 7.98 21.07 13.86
C PHE A 395 8.32 20.83 15.35
N ASP A 396 8.38 21.86 16.17
CA ASP A 396 8.57 21.77 17.62
C ASP A 396 7.37 21.13 18.36
N LEU A 397 6.24 20.96 17.67
CA LEU A 397 5.06 20.28 18.21
C LEU A 397 5.36 18.83 18.65
N PHE A 398 6.22 18.10 17.95
CA PHE A 398 6.53 16.69 18.30
C PHE A 398 7.12 16.59 19.72
N LYS A 399 8.08 17.47 20.04
CA LYS A 399 8.62 17.58 21.39
C LYS A 399 7.54 17.95 22.41
N LYS A 400 6.73 18.95 22.08
CA LYS A 400 5.68 19.46 22.97
C LYS A 400 4.61 18.42 23.27
N TYR A 401 4.20 17.67 22.27
CA TYR A 401 3.21 16.60 22.42
C TYR A 401 3.73 15.45 23.27
N ALA A 402 4.97 15.06 23.08
CA ALA A 402 5.62 14.08 23.96
C ALA A 402 5.69 14.56 25.42
N GLU A 403 5.98 15.85 25.66
CA GLU A 403 5.95 16.46 26.99
C GLU A 403 4.55 16.44 27.60
N TRP A 404 3.49 16.62 26.80
CA TRP A 404 2.11 16.48 27.25
C TRP A 404 1.70 15.05 27.57
N GLY A 405 2.38 14.06 26.97
CA GLY A 405 2.08 12.65 27.09
C GLY A 405 1.22 12.09 25.96
N VAL A 406 1.13 12.80 24.84
CA VAL A 406 0.57 12.30 23.57
C VAL A 406 1.45 11.18 23.03
N VAL A 407 0.88 10.14 22.41
CA VAL A 407 1.62 8.97 21.93
C VAL A 407 1.75 8.88 20.42
N GLY A 408 1.08 9.75 19.68
CA GLY A 408 1.14 9.77 18.22
C GLY A 408 0.42 10.95 17.60
N VAL A 409 0.57 11.08 16.29
CA VAL A 409 -0.07 12.09 15.46
C VAL A 409 -0.70 11.46 14.21
N LYS A 410 -1.90 11.94 13.84
CA LYS A 410 -2.53 11.71 12.55
C LYS A 410 -2.35 12.99 11.74
N ILE A 411 -1.61 12.91 10.61
CA ILE A 411 -1.28 14.08 9.79
C ILE A 411 -1.99 13.95 8.45
N ASP A 412 -2.72 14.99 8.04
CA ASP A 412 -3.69 14.91 6.96
C ASP A 412 -3.46 15.93 5.84
N PHE A 413 -4.08 15.67 4.67
CA PHE A 413 -4.14 16.54 3.49
C PHE A 413 -2.82 16.75 2.73
N MET A 414 -1.89 15.78 2.73
CA MET A 414 -0.64 15.94 1.98
C MET A 414 -0.86 16.09 0.47
N ASP A 415 -1.75 15.31 -0.14
CA ASP A 415 -2.26 15.41 -1.53
C ASP A 415 -1.20 15.48 -2.64
N HIS A 416 0.08 15.37 -2.34
CA HIS A 416 1.19 15.50 -3.26
C HIS A 416 2.18 14.32 -3.13
N ALA A 417 2.93 14.08 -4.22
CA ALA A 417 3.88 12.97 -4.30
C ALA A 417 5.22 13.37 -4.97
N ASN A 418 5.52 14.68 -5.02
CA ASN A 418 6.80 15.20 -5.49
C ASN A 418 7.91 14.95 -4.46
N GLN A 419 9.18 15.16 -4.85
CA GLN A 419 10.33 14.96 -3.98
C GLN A 419 10.22 15.72 -2.65
N TRP A 420 9.71 16.97 -2.69
CA TRP A 420 9.58 17.79 -1.49
C TRP A 420 8.65 17.14 -0.45
N MET A 421 7.50 16.61 -0.92
CA MET A 421 6.54 15.94 -0.05
C MET A 421 7.09 14.62 0.50
N VAL A 422 7.78 13.82 -0.30
CA VAL A 422 8.46 12.60 0.19
C VAL A 422 9.47 12.96 1.29
N ASN A 423 10.24 14.04 1.11
CA ASN A 423 11.17 14.51 2.12
C ASN A 423 10.47 15.08 3.36
N PHE A 424 9.26 15.65 3.23
CA PHE A 424 8.44 16.02 4.38
C PHE A 424 8.07 14.80 5.23
N TYR A 425 7.62 13.70 4.61
CA TYR A 425 7.33 12.45 5.33
C TYR A 425 8.55 11.97 6.12
N LYS A 426 9.72 11.93 5.49
CA LYS A 426 10.95 11.50 6.14
C LYS A 426 11.31 12.37 7.34
N ARG A 427 11.22 13.71 7.20
CA ARG A 427 11.46 14.66 8.30
C ARG A 427 10.49 14.44 9.46
N VAL A 428 9.21 14.22 9.16
CA VAL A 428 8.18 13.94 10.18
C VAL A 428 8.49 12.65 10.92
N MET A 429 8.77 11.56 10.19
CA MET A 429 9.06 10.25 10.81
C MET A 429 10.30 10.29 11.69
N ASP A 430 11.36 10.96 11.24
CA ASP A 430 12.61 11.14 11.99
C ASP A 430 12.38 11.95 13.27
N GLU A 431 11.70 13.11 13.17
CA GLU A 431 11.44 13.96 14.33
C GLU A 431 10.47 13.30 15.32
N ALA A 432 9.37 12.70 14.83
CA ALA A 432 8.43 11.96 15.67
C ALA A 432 9.12 10.79 16.41
N ALA A 433 10.03 10.07 15.74
CA ALA A 433 10.78 8.98 16.37
C ALA A 433 11.68 9.43 17.50
N LYS A 434 12.33 10.60 17.40
CA LYS A 434 13.15 11.18 18.48
C LYS A 434 12.34 11.40 19.76
N HIS A 435 11.05 11.66 19.60
CA HIS A 435 10.11 11.91 20.69
C HIS A 435 9.20 10.70 20.99
N LYS A 436 9.45 9.54 20.35
CA LYS A 436 8.70 8.30 20.52
C LYS A 436 7.20 8.43 20.21
N LEU A 437 6.87 9.15 19.12
CA LEU A 437 5.53 9.34 18.64
C LEU A 437 5.25 8.45 17.42
N LEU A 438 4.11 7.77 17.44
CA LEU A 438 3.55 7.08 16.29
C LEU A 438 3.04 8.09 15.26
N VAL A 439 3.07 7.72 13.98
CA VAL A 439 2.60 8.57 12.88
C VAL A 439 1.63 7.79 12.03
N ASP A 440 0.49 8.40 11.72
CA ASP A 440 -0.49 7.97 10.74
C ASP A 440 -0.69 9.09 9.71
N MET A 441 -0.61 8.78 8.42
CA MET A 441 -0.67 9.77 7.33
C MET A 441 -1.96 9.63 6.54
N HIS A 442 -2.71 10.73 6.40
CA HIS A 442 -3.97 10.84 5.65
C HIS A 442 -3.86 11.82 4.48
N GLY A 443 -4.77 11.71 3.48
CA GLY A 443 -4.60 12.39 2.21
C GLY A 443 -3.24 12.04 1.59
N SER A 444 -2.81 10.79 1.75
CA SER A 444 -1.43 10.37 1.61
C SER A 444 -1.23 9.40 0.44
N PHE A 445 -0.02 9.38 -0.12
CA PHE A 445 0.35 8.31 -1.05
C PHE A 445 0.48 6.96 -0.31
N THR A 446 0.46 5.86 -1.09
CA THR A 446 0.60 4.49 -0.57
C THR A 446 2.01 4.22 -0.03
N PRO A 447 2.22 3.25 0.90
CA PRO A 447 3.54 2.86 1.39
C PRO A 447 4.56 2.57 0.27
N ALA A 448 5.82 2.92 0.49
CA ALA A 448 6.91 2.77 -0.49
C ALA A 448 8.29 2.51 0.14
N GLY A 449 8.33 1.92 1.32
CA GLY A 449 9.56 1.48 1.97
C GLY A 449 10.05 2.37 3.11
N LEU A 450 9.64 3.65 3.19
CA LEU A 450 10.04 4.54 4.29
C LEU A 450 9.51 4.07 5.65
N GLU A 451 8.34 3.43 5.68
CA GLU A 451 7.74 2.84 6.88
C GLU A 451 8.55 1.67 7.47
N TYR A 452 9.45 1.08 6.69
CA TYR A 452 10.36 0.05 7.19
C TYR A 452 11.68 0.65 7.69
N GLU A 453 12.14 1.73 7.08
CA GLU A 453 13.27 2.53 7.57
C GLU A 453 12.90 3.23 8.89
N TYR A 454 11.65 3.75 8.98
CA TYR A 454 11.07 4.43 10.14
C TYR A 454 9.79 3.73 10.60
N PRO A 455 9.88 2.65 11.39
CA PRO A 455 8.72 1.83 11.76
C PRO A 455 7.71 2.50 12.72
N ASN A 456 7.98 3.72 13.19
CA ASN A 456 7.01 4.57 13.86
C ASN A 456 5.96 5.15 12.91
N MET A 457 6.19 5.11 11.60
CA MET A 457 5.17 5.29 10.57
C MET A 457 4.31 4.03 10.52
N ILE A 458 3.20 4.05 11.24
CA ILE A 458 2.47 2.83 11.58
C ILE A 458 1.28 2.56 10.65
N SER A 459 0.76 3.61 9.99
CA SER A 459 -0.32 3.50 9.00
C SER A 459 -0.30 4.64 7.99
N TYR A 460 -0.97 4.40 6.86
CA TYR A 460 -1.22 5.35 5.77
C TYR A 460 -2.64 5.18 5.29
N GLU A 461 -3.32 6.27 4.92
CA GLU A 461 -4.58 6.18 4.19
C GLU A 461 -4.34 5.74 2.74
N GLY A 462 -4.26 6.64 1.79
CA GLY A 462 -4.10 6.34 0.37
C GLY A 462 -5.10 5.32 -0.17
N VAL A 463 -6.35 5.38 0.29
CA VAL A 463 -7.42 4.41 0.02
C VAL A 463 -8.78 5.09 0.11
N LEU A 464 -9.73 4.69 -0.74
CA LEU A 464 -11.13 5.01 -0.55
C LEU A 464 -11.70 4.13 0.58
N GLY A 465 -11.57 4.61 1.82
CA GLY A 465 -11.96 3.91 3.04
C GLY A 465 -13.42 4.13 3.46
N LEU A 466 -13.79 3.56 4.62
CA LEU A 466 -15.15 3.71 5.17
C LEU A 466 -15.45 5.17 5.53
N GLU A 467 -14.44 6.00 5.78
CA GLU A 467 -14.56 7.43 5.99
C GLU A 467 -15.41 8.10 4.91
N GLN A 468 -15.31 7.66 3.66
CA GLN A 468 -16.07 8.17 2.52
C GLN A 468 -17.54 7.72 2.49
N MET A 469 -18.03 7.06 3.55
CA MET A 469 -19.45 6.66 3.74
C MET A 469 -20.06 5.98 2.51
N GLY A 470 -21.05 6.59 1.86
CA GLY A 470 -21.72 6.06 0.68
C GLY A 470 -20.82 5.88 -0.54
N GLY A 471 -19.64 6.51 -0.57
CA GLY A 471 -18.61 6.30 -1.59
C GLY A 471 -17.85 4.98 -1.42
N CYS A 472 -17.73 4.49 -0.20
CA CYS A 472 -17.03 3.25 0.12
C CYS A 472 -17.98 2.05 -0.01
N VAL A 473 -17.85 1.30 -1.10
CA VAL A 473 -18.73 0.16 -1.44
C VAL A 473 -17.93 -1.14 -1.56
N PRO A 474 -18.53 -2.31 -1.22
CA PRO A 474 -17.83 -3.59 -1.23
C PRO A 474 -17.20 -3.99 -2.57
N ASP A 475 -17.78 -3.58 -3.70
CA ASP A 475 -17.22 -3.84 -5.04
C ASP A 475 -15.86 -3.17 -5.27
N ASN A 476 -15.57 -2.04 -4.60
CA ASN A 476 -14.24 -1.44 -4.57
C ASN A 476 -13.37 -2.06 -3.46
N THR A 477 -13.97 -2.31 -2.28
CA THR A 477 -13.23 -2.84 -1.12
C THR A 477 -12.61 -4.21 -1.39
N THR A 478 -13.24 -5.06 -2.21
CA THR A 478 -12.71 -6.39 -2.56
C THR A 478 -11.45 -6.36 -3.43
N TYR A 479 -11.06 -5.21 -3.99
CA TYR A 479 -9.77 -5.02 -4.66
C TYR A 479 -8.64 -4.62 -3.70
N LEU A 480 -8.96 -4.04 -2.54
CA LEU A 480 -7.97 -3.46 -1.63
C LEU A 480 -6.91 -4.47 -1.14
N PRO A 481 -7.27 -5.72 -0.78
CA PRO A 481 -6.27 -6.70 -0.35
C PRO A 481 -5.22 -7.01 -1.42
N TYR A 482 -5.62 -6.96 -2.69
CA TYR A 482 -4.77 -7.30 -3.84
C TYR A 482 -3.95 -6.13 -4.39
N ILE A 483 -4.39 -4.90 -4.14
CA ILE A 483 -3.73 -3.70 -4.69
C ILE A 483 -3.18 -2.86 -3.55
N ARG A 484 -4.05 -2.31 -2.68
CA ARG A 484 -3.65 -1.35 -1.65
C ARG A 484 -2.85 -1.99 -0.51
N ASN A 485 -3.33 -3.07 0.09
CA ASN A 485 -2.60 -3.79 1.14
C ASN A 485 -1.44 -4.65 0.61
N ALA A 486 -1.37 -4.88 -0.70
CA ALA A 486 -0.23 -5.54 -1.31
C ALA A 486 1.07 -4.76 -1.15
N VAL A 487 1.02 -3.45 -0.88
CA VAL A 487 2.19 -2.58 -0.70
C VAL A 487 2.42 -2.14 0.75
N GLY A 488 1.51 -2.42 1.67
CA GLY A 488 1.68 -2.12 3.10
C GLY A 488 0.40 -1.72 3.83
N ALA A 489 0.55 -1.16 5.01
CA ALA A 489 -0.54 -0.76 5.90
C ALA A 489 -1.54 0.17 5.21
N ALA A 490 -2.84 -0.02 5.51
CA ALA A 490 -3.93 0.82 5.02
C ALA A 490 -4.86 1.23 6.16
N ASP A 491 -4.99 2.52 6.42
CA ASP A 491 -6.01 3.04 7.33
C ASP A 491 -7.35 3.16 6.59
N PHE A 492 -8.06 2.05 6.54
CA PHE A 492 -9.38 1.92 5.89
C PHE A 492 -10.53 2.43 6.77
N THR A 493 -10.31 2.59 8.07
CA THR A 493 -11.32 2.95 9.07
C THR A 493 -12.52 2.00 9.15
N PRO A 494 -12.34 0.66 9.35
CA PRO A 494 -13.43 -0.30 9.38
C PRO A 494 -14.29 -0.21 10.66
N GLY A 495 -15.38 -0.99 10.73
CA GLY A 495 -16.11 -1.26 11.96
C GLY A 495 -17.46 -0.56 12.10
N GLY A 496 -18.00 0.01 11.05
CA GLY A 496 -19.36 0.56 11.10
C GLY A 496 -20.38 -0.51 11.50
N MET A 497 -21.17 -0.28 12.56
CA MET A 497 -22.17 -1.20 13.12
C MET A 497 -23.59 -0.95 12.58
N ASN A 498 -23.86 0.23 12.02
CA ASN A 498 -25.07 0.51 11.27
C ASN A 498 -24.89 0.03 9.82
N ASN A 499 -25.12 -1.26 9.58
CA ASN A 499 -24.87 -1.91 8.31
C ASN A 499 -26.08 -1.83 7.37
N ARG A 500 -25.84 -1.52 6.10
CA ARG A 500 -26.86 -1.39 5.06
C ARG A 500 -26.42 -2.09 3.77
N GLN A 501 -27.37 -2.69 3.06
CA GLN A 501 -27.12 -3.10 1.68
C GLN A 501 -27.15 -1.89 0.75
N SER A 502 -26.45 -1.96 -0.39
CA SER A 502 -26.36 -0.85 -1.34
C SER A 502 -27.74 -0.42 -1.87
N THR A 503 -28.72 -1.31 -1.89
CA THR A 503 -30.09 -1.05 -2.33
C THR A 503 -30.93 -0.24 -1.36
N ASN A 504 -30.55 -0.18 -0.07
CA ASN A 504 -31.26 0.55 0.98
C ASN A 504 -30.30 1.40 1.85
N TYR A 505 -29.15 1.79 1.28
CA TYR A 505 -28.17 2.60 1.98
C TYR A 505 -28.75 3.97 2.37
N GLN A 506 -28.58 4.31 3.64
CA GLN A 506 -28.88 5.62 4.21
C GLN A 506 -27.86 5.88 5.32
N GLY A 507 -27.09 6.91 5.19
CA GLY A 507 -26.11 7.28 6.19
C GLY A 507 -25.67 8.72 6.01
N SER A 508 -25.67 9.45 7.12
CA SER A 508 -25.10 10.80 7.21
C SER A 508 -24.71 11.04 8.66
N ARG A 509 -23.58 11.70 8.87
CA ARG A 509 -23.11 12.05 10.20
C ARG A 509 -24.17 12.87 10.94
N PRO A 510 -24.53 12.55 12.21
CA PRO A 510 -23.89 11.56 13.08
C PRO A 510 -24.40 10.12 12.95
N ASN A 511 -25.40 9.84 12.11
CA ASN A 511 -25.99 8.52 11.89
C ASN A 511 -25.33 7.85 10.66
N SER A 512 -24.04 7.72 10.70
CA SER A 512 -23.23 7.11 9.63
C SER A 512 -23.61 5.64 9.43
N SER A 513 -23.45 5.14 8.20
CA SER A 513 -23.73 3.75 7.84
C SER A 513 -22.59 3.17 7.02
N ALA A 514 -22.41 1.87 7.12
CA ALA A 514 -21.45 1.11 6.32
C ALA A 514 -22.19 0.26 5.29
N HIS A 515 -21.73 0.25 4.03
CA HIS A 515 -22.17 -0.71 3.04
C HIS A 515 -21.72 -2.13 3.39
N GLY A 516 -22.55 -3.12 3.05
CA GLY A 516 -22.29 -4.53 3.30
C GLY A 516 -22.79 -5.01 4.65
N THR A 517 -22.56 -6.29 4.93
CA THR A 517 -23.12 -6.93 6.13
C THR A 517 -22.29 -6.65 7.38
N ARG A 518 -22.84 -6.98 8.55
CA ARG A 518 -22.14 -6.95 9.84
C ARG A 518 -20.90 -7.84 9.81
N ALA A 519 -21.04 -9.06 9.29
CA ALA A 519 -19.93 -10.00 9.17
C ALA A 519 -18.85 -9.50 8.18
N PHE A 520 -19.22 -8.75 7.14
CA PHE A 520 -18.27 -8.08 6.24
C PHE A 520 -17.38 -7.08 7.01
N GLN A 521 -17.99 -6.18 7.80
CA GLN A 521 -17.24 -5.19 8.58
C GLN A 521 -16.32 -5.86 9.62
N MET A 522 -16.76 -6.94 10.26
CA MET A 522 -15.94 -7.71 11.20
C MET A 522 -14.77 -8.41 10.49
N ALA A 523 -15.01 -8.97 9.29
CA ALA A 523 -13.98 -9.65 8.51
C ALA A 523 -12.87 -8.71 8.04
N LEU A 524 -13.16 -7.42 7.81
CA LEU A 524 -12.17 -6.42 7.38
C LEU A 524 -11.00 -6.31 8.36
N TYR A 525 -11.22 -6.51 9.67
CA TYR A 525 -10.13 -6.50 10.67
C TYR A 525 -9.13 -7.64 10.49
N VAL A 526 -9.52 -8.72 9.82
CA VAL A 526 -8.63 -9.84 9.49
C VAL A 526 -8.07 -9.70 8.08
N VAL A 527 -8.91 -9.30 7.12
CA VAL A 527 -8.54 -9.24 5.69
C VAL A 527 -7.58 -8.09 5.42
N LEU A 528 -7.87 -6.89 5.94
CA LEU A 528 -7.05 -5.71 5.73
C LEU A 528 -5.92 -5.63 6.77
N GLU A 529 -4.85 -5.00 6.41
CA GLU A 529 -3.63 -4.86 7.21
C GLU A 529 -3.37 -3.40 7.55
N SER A 530 -3.24 -3.12 8.84
CA SER A 530 -2.83 -1.82 9.37
C SER A 530 -2.17 -2.02 10.73
N GLY A 531 -1.06 -1.36 10.97
CA GLY A 531 -0.44 -1.35 12.29
C GLY A 531 -1.23 -0.51 13.30
N LEU A 532 -2.04 0.43 12.81
CA LEU A 532 -2.98 1.24 13.59
C LEU A 532 -4.36 1.08 12.95
N GLN A 533 -5.27 0.32 13.60
CA GLN A 533 -6.55 -0.07 13.00
C GLN A 533 -7.72 0.59 13.72
N MET A 534 -8.49 1.40 13.00
CA MET A 534 -9.58 2.20 13.55
C MET A 534 -10.83 1.36 13.85
N LEU A 535 -11.59 1.80 14.86
CA LEU A 535 -12.99 1.46 15.10
C LEU A 535 -13.81 2.72 14.77
N ALA A 536 -14.51 2.68 13.62
CA ALA A 536 -15.16 3.88 13.06
C ALA A 536 -16.43 4.31 13.79
N ASP A 537 -17.18 3.37 14.40
CA ASP A 537 -18.46 3.69 15.03
C ASP A 537 -18.30 4.25 16.46
N ASN A 538 -19.36 4.79 17.00
CA ASN A 538 -19.33 5.32 18.37
C ASN A 538 -19.42 4.19 19.40
N PRO A 539 -18.96 4.42 20.64
CA PRO A 539 -18.98 3.41 21.69
C PRO A 539 -20.38 2.84 21.98
N THR A 540 -21.43 3.62 21.82
CA THR A 540 -22.82 3.16 22.05
C THR A 540 -23.19 2.01 21.11
N GLU A 541 -22.82 2.11 19.82
CA GLU A 541 -23.09 1.05 18.84
C GLU A 541 -22.26 -0.21 19.13
N TYR A 542 -21.06 -0.05 19.59
CA TYR A 542 -20.20 -1.16 20.00
C TYR A 542 -20.69 -1.85 21.27
N TYR A 543 -21.14 -1.10 22.29
CA TYR A 543 -21.76 -1.69 23.50
C TYR A 543 -23.05 -2.46 23.19
N LYS A 544 -23.90 -1.96 22.28
CA LYS A 544 -25.10 -2.68 21.83
C LYS A 544 -24.80 -3.99 21.10
N ASN A 545 -23.62 -4.10 20.54
CA ASN A 545 -23.16 -5.25 19.75
C ASN A 545 -21.92 -5.89 20.41
N ASP A 546 -21.98 -6.13 21.73
CA ASP A 546 -20.88 -6.55 22.60
C ASP A 546 -20.10 -7.77 22.08
N ASP A 547 -20.77 -8.78 21.57
CA ASP A 547 -20.12 -9.99 21.05
C ASP A 547 -19.33 -9.72 19.75
N CYS A 548 -19.84 -8.89 18.85
CA CYS A 548 -19.11 -8.40 17.68
C CYS A 548 -17.90 -7.55 18.10
N THR A 549 -18.08 -6.67 19.06
CA THR A 549 -17.04 -5.78 19.58
C THR A 549 -15.91 -6.57 20.26
N ARG A 550 -16.24 -7.60 21.07
CA ARG A 550 -15.23 -8.50 21.65
C ARG A 550 -14.43 -9.26 20.60
N PHE A 551 -15.08 -9.70 19.51
CA PHE A 551 -14.36 -10.27 18.40
C PHE A 551 -13.40 -9.26 17.78
N ILE A 552 -13.88 -8.07 17.38
CA ILE A 552 -13.07 -6.99 16.80
C ILE A 552 -11.89 -6.66 17.72
N ALA A 553 -12.14 -6.48 19.02
CA ALA A 553 -11.11 -6.20 20.01
C ALA A 553 -10.06 -7.33 20.13
N SER A 554 -10.44 -8.58 19.91
CA SER A 554 -9.54 -9.73 19.99
C SER A 554 -8.64 -9.91 18.75
N VAL A 555 -9.01 -9.35 17.59
CA VAL A 555 -8.23 -9.47 16.36
C VAL A 555 -6.95 -8.64 16.48
N PRO A 556 -5.75 -9.22 16.31
CA PRO A 556 -4.50 -8.45 16.38
C PRO A 556 -4.29 -7.59 15.14
N THR A 557 -3.43 -6.58 15.25
CA THR A 557 -3.04 -5.70 14.14
C THR A 557 -1.73 -6.14 13.45
N THR A 558 -1.07 -7.16 14.01
CA THR A 558 0.17 -7.75 13.48
C THR A 558 0.09 -9.26 13.49
N TRP A 559 0.77 -9.90 12.55
CA TRP A 559 0.60 -11.32 12.30
C TRP A 559 1.92 -12.09 12.25
N ASP A 560 1.87 -13.35 12.68
CA ASP A 560 3.01 -14.27 12.57
C ASP A 560 3.01 -14.98 11.22
N GLU A 561 1.82 -15.21 10.66
CA GLU A 561 1.62 -15.93 9.41
C GLU A 561 0.30 -15.52 8.74
N THR A 562 0.32 -15.38 7.42
CA THR A 562 -0.85 -15.13 6.57
C THR A 562 -0.96 -16.22 5.53
N ARG A 563 -2.18 -16.77 5.35
CA ARG A 563 -2.52 -17.74 4.30
C ARG A 563 -3.75 -17.30 3.53
N ALA A 564 -3.63 -17.25 2.22
CA ALA A 564 -4.76 -17.04 1.31
C ALA A 564 -5.46 -18.38 1.04
N LEU A 565 -6.72 -18.50 1.45
CA LEU A 565 -7.49 -19.74 1.32
C LEU A 565 -8.27 -19.79 0.02
N VAL A 566 -9.10 -18.78 -0.23
CA VAL A 566 -9.92 -18.67 -1.44
C VAL A 566 -9.81 -17.24 -1.97
N THR A 567 -9.56 -17.10 -3.26
CA THR A 567 -9.26 -15.80 -3.86
C THR A 567 -9.90 -15.66 -5.25
N ASN A 568 -10.39 -14.47 -5.54
CA ASN A 568 -10.73 -14.01 -6.88
C ASN A 568 -10.72 -12.47 -6.84
N VAL A 569 -9.79 -11.88 -7.56
CA VAL A 569 -9.56 -10.43 -7.55
C VAL A 569 -10.84 -9.66 -7.82
N GLY A 570 -11.21 -8.76 -6.90
CA GLY A 570 -12.40 -7.92 -7.00
C GLY A 570 -13.74 -8.62 -6.78
N LYS A 571 -13.74 -9.92 -6.48
CA LYS A 571 -14.99 -10.66 -6.22
C LYS A 571 -15.09 -11.18 -4.80
N TYR A 572 -14.06 -11.87 -4.33
CA TYR A 572 -14.02 -12.40 -2.97
C TYR A 572 -12.61 -12.74 -2.53
N THR A 573 -12.43 -12.70 -1.22
CA THR A 573 -11.17 -13.06 -0.55
C THR A 573 -11.50 -13.77 0.75
N ILE A 574 -10.87 -14.91 1.03
CA ILE A 574 -10.88 -15.56 2.34
C ILE A 574 -9.43 -15.84 2.73
N VAL A 575 -9.01 -15.30 3.87
CA VAL A 575 -7.68 -15.48 4.44
C VAL A 575 -7.74 -16.09 5.83
N ALA A 576 -6.70 -16.82 6.21
CA ALA A 576 -6.45 -17.22 7.59
C ALA A 576 -5.14 -16.59 8.05
N LYS A 577 -5.14 -15.97 9.23
CA LYS A 577 -3.96 -15.31 9.79
C LYS A 577 -3.72 -15.78 11.21
N ARG A 578 -2.45 -16.02 11.58
CA ARG A 578 -2.07 -16.53 12.89
C ARG A 578 -1.35 -15.49 13.74
N LYS A 579 -1.72 -15.46 15.01
CA LYS A 579 -0.97 -14.74 16.05
C LYS A 579 -0.80 -15.65 17.28
N GLY A 580 0.43 -15.99 17.60
CA GLY A 580 0.72 -16.96 18.65
C GLY A 580 0.08 -18.32 18.33
N LYS A 581 -0.83 -18.77 19.18
CA LYS A 581 -1.55 -20.04 19.01
C LYS A 581 -2.91 -19.88 18.34
N LYS A 582 -3.41 -18.63 18.18
CA LYS A 582 -4.74 -18.36 17.62
C LYS A 582 -4.68 -18.14 16.13
N TRP A 583 -5.67 -18.66 15.42
CA TRP A 583 -5.94 -18.35 14.03
C TRP A 583 -7.20 -17.51 13.91
N PHE A 584 -7.18 -16.60 12.97
CA PHE A 584 -8.31 -15.75 12.60
C PHE A 584 -8.61 -15.95 11.13
N ILE A 585 -9.89 -16.14 10.79
CA ILE A 585 -10.34 -16.23 9.39
C ILE A 585 -11.16 -14.99 9.09
N GLY A 586 -10.86 -14.34 7.99
CA GLY A 586 -11.65 -13.24 7.44
C GLY A 586 -12.03 -13.55 6.00
N GLY A 587 -13.31 -13.42 5.67
CA GLY A 587 -13.84 -13.57 4.32
C GLY A 587 -14.73 -12.39 3.94
N ILE A 588 -14.55 -11.85 2.73
CA ILE A 588 -15.37 -10.76 2.17
C ILE A 588 -15.75 -11.08 0.73
N CYS A 589 -16.91 -10.62 0.29
CA CYS A 589 -17.32 -10.68 -1.11
C CYS A 589 -18.07 -9.43 -1.57
N GLU A 590 -18.05 -9.19 -2.89
CA GLU A 590 -18.84 -8.14 -3.54
C GLU A 590 -20.34 -8.53 -3.70
N GLY A 591 -21.14 -7.62 -4.24
CA GLY A 591 -22.60 -7.71 -4.24
C GLY A 591 -23.27 -8.14 -5.53
N PHE A 592 -22.55 -8.67 -6.54
CA PHE A 592 -23.16 -9.08 -7.81
C PHE A 592 -23.94 -10.40 -7.70
N GLU A 593 -23.56 -11.28 -6.77
CA GLU A 593 -24.28 -12.53 -6.50
C GLU A 593 -24.98 -12.47 -5.14
N LYS A 594 -26.18 -13.10 -5.05
CA LYS A 594 -26.96 -13.12 -3.82
C LYS A 594 -26.31 -13.88 -2.68
N GLU A 595 -25.56 -14.92 -3.01
CA GLU A 595 -24.79 -15.72 -2.05
C GLU A 595 -23.64 -16.47 -2.75
N ARG A 596 -22.59 -16.75 -2.01
CA ARG A 596 -21.47 -17.60 -2.41
C ARG A 596 -21.15 -18.56 -1.27
N THR A 597 -20.92 -19.82 -1.61
CA THR A 597 -20.59 -20.85 -0.63
C THR A 597 -19.25 -21.51 -0.98
N PHE A 598 -18.41 -21.69 0.03
CA PHE A 598 -17.09 -22.29 -0.08
C PHE A 598 -16.90 -23.39 0.97
N ASP A 599 -16.25 -24.47 0.60
CA ASP A 599 -15.77 -25.51 1.52
C ASP A 599 -14.31 -25.21 1.86
N LEU A 600 -14.05 -24.77 3.11
CA LEU A 600 -12.72 -24.43 3.59
C LEU A 600 -12.11 -25.61 4.36
N LYS A 601 -10.99 -26.12 3.89
CA LYS A 601 -10.15 -27.05 4.64
C LYS A 601 -9.35 -26.29 5.69
N LEU A 602 -9.30 -26.82 6.89
CA LEU A 602 -8.55 -26.24 8.02
C LEU A 602 -7.19 -26.95 8.22
N ASP A 603 -6.57 -27.43 7.15
CA ASP A 603 -5.31 -28.17 7.12
C ASP A 603 -4.09 -27.36 7.59
N PHE A 604 -4.25 -26.05 7.73
CA PHE A 604 -3.26 -25.15 8.33
C PHE A 604 -3.23 -25.22 9.87
N LEU A 605 -4.21 -25.84 10.52
CA LEU A 605 -4.20 -26.05 11.97
C LEU A 605 -3.17 -27.09 12.35
N GLY A 606 -2.55 -26.93 13.51
CA GLY A 606 -1.71 -27.95 14.11
C GLY A 606 -2.49 -29.17 14.59
N ASP A 607 -1.78 -30.10 15.23
CA ASP A 607 -2.40 -31.27 15.88
C ASP A 607 -3.25 -30.84 17.07
N GLY A 608 -4.37 -31.53 17.28
CA GLY A 608 -5.28 -31.32 18.40
C GLY A 608 -6.68 -30.90 17.98
N GLU A 609 -7.50 -30.64 18.96
CA GLU A 609 -8.86 -30.11 18.82
C GLU A 609 -8.87 -28.65 19.26
N PHE A 610 -9.53 -27.79 18.49
CA PHE A 610 -9.63 -26.36 18.73
C PHE A 610 -11.10 -25.94 18.82
N LYS A 611 -11.37 -24.87 19.55
CA LYS A 611 -12.67 -24.20 19.55
C LYS A 611 -12.65 -23.12 18.47
N MET A 612 -13.61 -23.17 17.53
CA MET A 612 -13.87 -22.09 16.57
C MET A 612 -15.11 -21.33 16.99
N THR A 613 -14.99 -20.01 17.10
CA THR A 613 -16.12 -19.08 17.22
C THR A 613 -16.20 -18.27 15.92
N ALA A 614 -17.31 -18.40 15.20
CA ALA A 614 -17.52 -17.77 13.90
C ALA A 614 -18.74 -16.83 13.90
N PHE A 615 -18.60 -15.73 13.19
CA PHE A 615 -19.66 -14.77 12.86
C PHE A 615 -19.87 -14.82 11.34
N LYS A 616 -21.06 -15.21 10.92
CA LYS A 616 -21.43 -15.38 9.53
C LYS A 616 -22.70 -14.64 9.21
N ASP A 617 -22.90 -14.30 7.95
CA ASP A 617 -24.13 -13.68 7.48
C ASP A 617 -25.36 -14.52 7.85
N GLY A 618 -26.40 -13.85 8.33
CA GLY A 618 -27.69 -14.47 8.57
C GLY A 618 -28.49 -14.63 7.26
N VAL A 619 -29.46 -15.52 7.25
CA VAL A 619 -30.28 -15.83 6.04
C VAL A 619 -31.01 -14.62 5.45
N ASN A 620 -31.20 -13.55 6.21
CA ASN A 620 -31.83 -12.32 5.75
C ASN A 620 -30.84 -11.18 5.48
N ALA A 621 -29.53 -11.44 5.49
CA ALA A 621 -28.50 -10.39 5.38
C ALA A 621 -28.55 -9.62 4.04
N ASN A 622 -29.13 -10.24 2.98
CA ASN A 622 -29.37 -9.56 1.71
C ASN A 622 -30.37 -8.37 1.82
N TYR A 623 -31.17 -8.34 2.88
CA TYR A 623 -32.17 -7.28 3.14
C TYR A 623 -31.89 -6.55 4.45
N GLN A 624 -31.42 -7.27 5.46
CA GLN A 624 -31.08 -6.80 6.79
C GLN A 624 -29.58 -7.02 7.02
N ALA A 625 -28.76 -6.11 6.53
CA ALA A 625 -27.29 -6.26 6.54
C ALA A 625 -26.68 -6.44 7.94
N MET A 626 -27.41 -6.04 9.00
CA MET A 626 -27.03 -6.28 10.39
C MET A 626 -27.31 -7.71 10.89
N HIS A 627 -28.02 -8.56 10.09
CA HIS A 627 -28.37 -9.92 10.49
C HIS A 627 -27.15 -10.83 10.36
N TYR A 628 -26.69 -11.35 11.45
CA TYR A 628 -25.59 -12.32 11.54
C TYR A 628 -25.95 -13.48 12.48
N ASN A 629 -25.21 -14.58 12.38
CA ASN A 629 -25.28 -15.69 13.31
C ASN A 629 -23.90 -15.94 13.92
N LYS A 630 -23.84 -16.06 15.26
CA LYS A 630 -22.66 -16.53 15.98
C LYS A 630 -22.75 -18.03 16.17
N VAL A 631 -21.71 -18.76 15.77
CA VAL A 631 -21.63 -20.22 15.84
C VAL A 631 -20.37 -20.64 16.55
N GLU A 632 -20.47 -21.58 17.47
CA GLU A 632 -19.34 -22.21 18.14
C GLU A 632 -19.29 -23.69 17.76
N GLN A 633 -18.11 -24.18 17.41
CA GLN A 633 -17.91 -25.59 17.09
C GLN A 633 -16.46 -26.04 17.34
N LYS A 634 -16.28 -27.34 17.54
CA LYS A 634 -14.96 -27.96 17.61
C LYS A 634 -14.45 -28.26 16.20
N VAL A 635 -13.18 -27.99 15.98
CA VAL A 635 -12.50 -28.20 14.70
C VAL A 635 -11.09 -28.74 14.89
N ASN A 636 -10.53 -29.36 13.87
CA ASN A 636 -9.14 -29.81 13.81
C ASN A 636 -8.61 -29.69 12.37
N LYS A 637 -7.35 -30.07 12.14
CA LYS A 637 -6.70 -29.99 10.81
C LYS A 637 -7.38 -30.80 9.70
N ASN A 638 -8.23 -31.78 10.03
CA ASN A 638 -8.99 -32.58 9.05
C ASN A 638 -10.41 -32.03 8.81
N SER A 639 -10.79 -30.97 9.54
CA SER A 639 -12.10 -30.36 9.39
C SER A 639 -12.22 -29.61 8.08
N THR A 640 -13.40 -29.72 7.46
CA THR A 640 -13.84 -28.84 6.36
C THR A 640 -15.07 -28.09 6.86
N ILE A 641 -15.03 -26.77 6.80
CA ILE A 641 -16.16 -25.92 7.18
C ILE A 641 -16.81 -25.30 5.95
N LYS A 642 -18.13 -25.18 5.98
CA LYS A 642 -18.89 -24.48 4.95
C LYS A 642 -19.04 -23.01 5.30
N VAL A 643 -18.52 -22.13 4.44
CA VAL A 643 -18.63 -20.68 4.57
C VAL A 643 -19.57 -20.16 3.50
N THR A 644 -20.69 -19.58 3.91
CA THR A 644 -21.64 -18.89 3.02
C THR A 644 -21.57 -17.40 3.32
N MET A 645 -21.33 -16.60 2.30
CA MET A 645 -21.35 -15.13 2.34
C MET A 645 -22.50 -14.65 1.46
N MET A 646 -23.32 -13.76 1.99
CA MET A 646 -24.43 -13.12 1.28
C MET A 646 -23.94 -11.98 0.39
N MET A 647 -24.83 -11.33 -0.34
CA MET A 647 -24.51 -10.12 -1.12
C MET A 647 -23.80 -9.07 -0.26
N ASN A 648 -22.63 -8.58 -0.70
CA ASN A 648 -21.79 -7.67 0.09
C ASN A 648 -21.48 -8.24 1.49
N GLY A 649 -21.32 -9.54 1.54
CA GLY A 649 -21.28 -10.31 2.77
C GLY A 649 -19.89 -10.67 3.25
N GLY A 650 -19.86 -11.28 4.45
CA GLY A 650 -18.62 -11.68 5.06
C GLY A 650 -18.71 -12.88 5.99
N PHE A 651 -17.53 -13.29 6.42
CA PHE A 651 -17.31 -14.34 7.40
C PHE A 651 -16.12 -13.98 8.27
N ALA A 652 -16.28 -14.03 9.58
CA ALA A 652 -15.20 -13.74 10.52
C ALA A 652 -15.16 -14.83 11.59
N ALA A 653 -13.97 -15.36 11.90
CA ALA A 653 -13.85 -16.40 12.93
C ALA A 653 -12.52 -16.31 13.68
N VAL A 654 -12.54 -16.80 14.93
CA VAL A 654 -11.34 -17.07 15.73
C VAL A 654 -11.30 -18.57 16.07
N ILE A 655 -10.11 -19.17 16.00
CA ILE A 655 -9.85 -20.57 16.33
C ILE A 655 -8.76 -20.59 17.41
N GLU A 656 -9.08 -21.17 18.57
CA GLU A 656 -8.20 -21.17 19.74
C GLU A 656 -8.24 -22.49 20.52
#